data_07da3f19a78c24f695333646668f6126
#
_entry.id   07da3f19a78c24f695333646668f6126
#
_cell.length_a   1.000
_cell.length_b   1.000
_cell.length_c   1.000
_cell.angle_alpha   90.00
_cell.angle_beta   90.00
_cell.angle_gamma   90.00
#
_symmetry.space_group_name_H-M   'P 1'
#
loop_
_entity.id
_entity.type
_entity.pdbx_description
1 polymer ?
#
loop_
_entity_poly.entity_id
_entity_poly.type
_entity_poly.pdbx_seq_one_letter_code
_entity_poly.pdbx_strand_id
1 'polypeptide(L)'
;RLRAEKAIEVAAVYRVYDAEMRRLGRLDFGDLVMRPTLLLERDRGALDILRAKHRHILVDEYQDVNRASVRLLKALAGGGERLWVVGDSRQSIYRFRGASSANMTAFEADFPGRRIGRLTVNYRSSAEVVAAFSAFATDMAASRGVLPLDLTAHAGASHAHPETRTVERPEDEAAAVAARILELRQVHGVDFRDQAVLCRGNARLAAVAAALERRDVPVLFLGTLFERDEIRDLLAVLALLVDPKAGTLARVARMPRYAMPLEDVGRLHRVLARREEPMAWATESAAPLGAPAAAALANLRADLQGLGAASHPWEALCRLLFDRRHLLPDPRPPLRTRDRMRMVALWQFLAFCRELPPGQGLPIQRLLDRTRRLVLLSEERDLRQMPAAAAAMDGVSLMTVHASKGLEFEAVHIPGMVGQGFPSGGRTPRCPPPDGLVAGAEGLSGVDAIRRGHAEEEECLFFVAASRARRHLTLLAARRKANGSGRPLSPFLDKVAEVVRDVPDPPLHLREAPEPDRHRIGVAWEGPPSFTAEQISLYDRCPRRFFYTHVLGAAGGRRSTPFVRMHDVVHEVLRWLREDARNWGLPLEAVRACFDAVWSEKGPTEGYAEELRRMGFELVEALMRTREGHVPGLREPVAIDLGGLGLVVLPDEVRGDGAATVYRRVRTGRRRKEEEDDLVYAAYLMAAGLRHGPGARVEAIHLSGDGVMDIPLTQRKRTNRERKLRLIAEGILAGDFPPEPDERACPRCPHYVTCGPVPAGILAAHRPDEA
;
A
#
# COMPACT_ATOMS: atom_id res chain seq x y z
N ARG A 1 25.23 -16.67 7.87
CA ARG A 1 25.02 -17.56 6.72
C ARG A 1 23.89 -17.06 5.82
N LEU A 2 22.64 -17.00 6.28
CA LEU A 2 21.47 -16.59 5.47
C LEU A 2 21.62 -15.21 4.78
N ARG A 3 22.29 -14.23 5.44
CA ARG A 3 22.54 -12.90 4.86
C ARG A 3 23.56 -12.97 3.71
N ALA A 4 24.61 -13.77 3.86
CA ALA A 4 25.61 -13.95 2.81
C ALA A 4 25.00 -14.67 1.59
N GLU A 5 24.19 -15.71 1.80
CA GLU A 5 23.46 -16.40 0.74
C GLU A 5 22.56 -15.44 -0.06
N LYS A 6 21.80 -14.57 0.62
CA LYS A 6 20.98 -13.54 -0.03
C LYS A 6 21.80 -12.51 -0.80
N ALA A 7 22.96 -12.10 -0.28
CA ALA A 7 23.84 -11.18 -0.99
C ALA A 7 24.38 -11.79 -2.29
N ILE A 8 24.71 -13.09 -2.27
CA ILE A 8 25.15 -13.84 -3.45
C ILE A 8 24.01 -13.95 -4.48
N GLU A 9 22.77 -14.25 -4.03
CA GLU A 9 21.58 -14.28 -4.89
C GLU A 9 21.35 -12.92 -5.57
N VAL A 10 21.40 -11.83 -4.80
CA VAL A 10 21.25 -10.46 -5.35
C VAL A 10 22.33 -10.16 -6.38
N ALA A 11 23.59 -10.53 -6.11
CA ALA A 11 24.68 -10.33 -7.05
C ALA A 11 24.53 -11.16 -8.34
N ALA A 12 23.99 -12.37 -8.23
CA ALA A 12 23.69 -13.22 -9.39
C ALA A 12 22.58 -12.64 -10.25
N VAL A 13 21.47 -12.19 -9.63
CA VAL A 13 20.36 -11.52 -10.32
C VAL A 13 20.83 -10.23 -10.99
N TYR A 14 21.66 -9.43 -10.31
CA TYR A 14 22.18 -8.18 -10.88
C TYR A 14 23.05 -8.43 -12.12
N ARG A 15 23.88 -9.47 -12.14
CA ARG A 15 24.68 -9.84 -13.33
C ARG A 15 23.81 -10.18 -14.53
N VAL A 16 22.73 -10.96 -14.31
CA VAL A 16 21.79 -11.33 -15.37
C VAL A 16 21.03 -10.09 -15.87
N TYR A 17 20.60 -9.23 -14.95
CA TYR A 17 19.95 -7.97 -15.28
C TYR A 17 20.83 -7.07 -16.15
N ASP A 18 22.09 -6.83 -15.75
CA ASP A 18 23.02 -5.97 -16.49
C ASP A 18 23.33 -6.56 -17.89
N ALA A 19 23.49 -7.89 -18.01
CA ALA A 19 23.67 -8.57 -19.29
C ALA A 19 22.44 -8.39 -20.20
N GLU A 20 21.24 -8.52 -19.66
CA GLU A 20 20.01 -8.37 -20.42
C GLU A 20 19.77 -6.91 -20.85
N MET A 21 20.06 -5.94 -19.99
CA MET A 21 20.00 -4.52 -20.33
C MET A 21 20.93 -4.18 -21.50
N ARG A 22 22.17 -4.74 -21.49
CA ARG A 22 23.11 -4.59 -22.61
C ARG A 22 22.59 -5.24 -23.89
N ARG A 23 22.05 -6.47 -23.79
CA ARG A 23 21.48 -7.19 -24.93
C ARG A 23 20.33 -6.41 -25.60
N LEU A 24 19.51 -5.75 -24.79
CA LEU A 24 18.37 -4.95 -25.25
C LEU A 24 18.76 -3.54 -25.70
N GLY A 25 20.02 -3.11 -25.53
CA GLY A 25 20.46 -1.74 -25.79
C GLY A 25 19.77 -0.69 -24.91
N ARG A 26 19.36 -1.07 -23.69
CA ARG A 26 18.65 -0.20 -22.75
C ARG A 26 19.55 0.25 -21.61
N LEU A 27 19.21 1.40 -21.02
CA LEU A 27 19.88 1.99 -19.85
C LEU A 27 18.85 2.21 -18.74
N ASP A 28 19.26 2.02 -17.51
CA ASP A 28 18.51 2.47 -16.36
C ASP A 28 19.05 3.82 -15.82
N PHE A 29 18.40 4.37 -14.79
CA PHE A 29 18.83 5.64 -14.19
C PHE A 29 20.23 5.58 -13.57
N GLY A 30 20.65 4.42 -13.04
CA GLY A 30 22.00 4.19 -12.52
C GLY A 30 23.04 4.24 -13.62
N ASP A 31 22.74 3.65 -14.79
CA ASP A 31 23.58 3.64 -15.97
C ASP A 31 23.89 5.07 -16.47
N LEU A 32 22.94 6.01 -16.36
CA LEU A 32 23.11 7.39 -16.80
C LEU A 32 24.25 8.14 -16.06
N VAL A 33 24.60 7.67 -14.87
CA VAL A 33 25.75 8.21 -14.11
C VAL A 33 26.96 7.26 -14.21
N MET A 34 26.75 5.96 -14.02
CA MET A 34 27.82 4.98 -13.95
C MET A 34 28.58 4.86 -15.27
N ARG A 35 27.89 4.70 -16.40
CA ARG A 35 28.54 4.48 -17.70
C ARG A 35 29.33 5.68 -18.19
N PRO A 36 28.81 6.96 -18.14
CA PRO A 36 29.62 8.12 -18.44
C PRO A 36 30.83 8.24 -17.52
N THR A 37 30.69 7.97 -16.22
CA THR A 37 31.83 8.02 -15.29
C THR A 37 32.94 7.06 -15.72
N LEU A 38 32.58 5.78 -15.98
CA LEU A 38 33.54 4.77 -16.43
C LEU A 38 34.14 5.08 -17.80
N LEU A 39 33.39 5.69 -18.72
CA LEU A 39 33.88 6.12 -20.02
C LEU A 39 34.95 7.23 -19.84
N LEU A 40 34.65 8.26 -19.08
CA LEU A 40 35.54 9.42 -18.89
C LEU A 40 36.79 9.07 -18.08
N GLU A 41 36.75 8.03 -17.25
CA GLU A 41 37.93 7.52 -16.55
C GLU A 41 38.88 6.72 -17.47
N ARG A 42 38.36 6.18 -18.60
CA ARG A 42 39.12 5.33 -19.52
C ARG A 42 39.49 5.97 -20.84
N ASP A 43 38.64 6.87 -21.35
CA ASP A 43 38.79 7.49 -22.66
C ASP A 43 39.16 9.00 -22.50
N ARG A 44 40.46 9.29 -22.69
CA ARG A 44 40.96 10.65 -22.62
C ARG A 44 40.40 11.54 -23.72
N GLY A 45 40.17 11.03 -24.93
CA GLY A 45 39.62 11.82 -26.03
C GLY A 45 38.20 12.32 -25.72
N ALA A 46 37.34 11.44 -25.22
CA ALA A 46 35.98 11.80 -24.78
C ALA A 46 36.05 12.80 -23.61
N LEU A 47 36.98 12.63 -22.67
CA LEU A 47 37.16 13.50 -21.54
C LEU A 47 37.57 14.91 -21.97
N ASP A 48 38.57 15.03 -22.87
CA ASP A 48 39.08 16.32 -23.36
C ASP A 48 38.01 17.09 -24.13
N ILE A 49 37.21 16.42 -24.95
CA ILE A 49 36.06 17.00 -25.65
C ILE A 49 35.07 17.62 -24.64
N LEU A 50 34.68 16.84 -23.61
CA LEU A 50 33.71 17.30 -22.62
C LEU A 50 34.30 18.45 -21.74
N ARG A 51 35.55 18.38 -21.35
CA ARG A 51 36.21 19.46 -20.60
C ARG A 51 36.33 20.75 -21.42
N ALA A 52 36.61 20.64 -22.73
CA ALA A 52 36.61 21.79 -23.63
C ALA A 52 35.22 22.41 -23.78
N LYS A 53 34.18 21.58 -23.82
CA LYS A 53 32.79 22.02 -23.92
C LYS A 53 32.30 22.63 -22.61
N HIS A 54 32.59 22.01 -21.47
CA HIS A 54 32.09 22.37 -20.13
C HIS A 54 33.21 22.99 -19.29
N ARG A 55 33.60 24.20 -19.64
CA ARG A 55 34.74 24.90 -18.99
C ARG A 55 34.47 25.35 -17.55
N HIS A 56 33.22 25.67 -17.24
CA HIS A 56 32.77 26.05 -15.91
C HIS A 56 31.67 25.10 -15.47
N ILE A 57 31.81 24.57 -14.27
CA ILE A 57 30.86 23.62 -13.69
C ILE A 57 30.27 24.22 -12.43
N LEU A 58 28.95 24.39 -12.42
CA LEU A 58 28.20 24.88 -11.28
C LEU A 58 27.32 23.75 -10.78
N VAL A 59 27.40 23.42 -9.50
CA VAL A 59 26.64 22.33 -8.87
C VAL A 59 25.80 22.91 -7.75
N ASP A 60 24.52 22.81 -7.89
CA ASP A 60 23.55 23.11 -6.82
C ASP A 60 23.20 21.85 -6.04
N GLU A 61 22.73 22.01 -4.79
CA GLU A 61 22.32 20.92 -3.91
C GLU A 61 23.40 19.81 -3.77
N TYR A 62 24.66 20.18 -3.58
CA TYR A 62 25.79 19.23 -3.55
C TYR A 62 25.63 18.13 -2.50
N GLN A 63 24.86 18.34 -1.42
CA GLN A 63 24.57 17.32 -0.41
C GLN A 63 23.70 16.18 -0.93
N ASP A 64 23.04 16.35 -2.09
CA ASP A 64 22.18 15.32 -2.69
C ASP A 64 22.87 14.43 -3.73
N VAL A 65 24.14 14.73 -4.04
CA VAL A 65 24.92 13.89 -4.96
C VAL A 65 25.31 12.56 -4.30
N ASN A 66 25.36 11.51 -5.08
CA ASN A 66 25.92 10.23 -4.65
C ASN A 66 27.41 10.14 -5.01
N ARG A 67 28.13 9.14 -4.49
CA ARG A 67 29.56 8.98 -4.72
C ARG A 67 29.93 8.77 -6.20
N ALA A 68 29.06 8.13 -6.99
CA ALA A 68 29.27 7.98 -8.43
C ALA A 68 29.20 9.33 -9.14
N SER A 69 28.27 10.21 -8.75
CA SER A 69 28.18 11.57 -9.27
C SER A 69 29.40 12.41 -8.87
N VAL A 70 29.96 12.24 -7.67
CA VAL A 70 31.21 12.89 -7.26
C VAL A 70 32.39 12.43 -8.14
N ARG A 71 32.48 11.12 -8.47
CA ARG A 71 33.48 10.59 -9.39
C ARG A 71 33.39 11.20 -10.79
N LEU A 72 32.15 11.28 -11.32
CA LEU A 72 31.87 11.95 -12.60
C LEU A 72 32.32 13.42 -12.56
N LEU A 73 32.00 14.13 -11.47
CA LEU A 73 32.37 15.51 -11.27
C LEU A 73 33.91 15.69 -11.22
N LYS A 74 34.61 14.80 -10.50
CA LYS A 74 36.07 14.78 -10.45
C LYS A 74 36.71 14.55 -11.84
N ALA A 75 36.15 13.63 -12.62
CA ALA A 75 36.62 13.41 -13.99
C ALA A 75 36.46 14.69 -14.83
N LEU A 76 35.33 15.35 -14.78
CA LEU A 76 35.05 16.56 -15.56
C LEU A 76 35.83 17.79 -15.05
N ALA A 77 35.81 18.04 -13.74
CA ALA A 77 36.40 19.26 -13.14
C ALA A 77 37.91 19.17 -12.95
N GLY A 78 38.49 17.95 -13.01
CA GLY A 78 39.93 17.78 -12.74
C GLY A 78 40.32 18.24 -11.33
N GLY A 79 41.22 19.20 -11.22
CA GLY A 79 41.64 19.81 -9.94
C GLY A 79 40.57 20.68 -9.28
N GLY A 80 39.45 20.97 -9.94
CA GLY A 80 38.36 21.80 -9.39
C GLY A 80 38.53 23.31 -9.59
N GLU A 81 39.53 23.77 -10.37
CA GLU A 81 39.84 25.19 -10.58
C GLU A 81 38.65 26.03 -11.10
N ARG A 82 37.75 25.39 -11.83
CA ARG A 82 36.53 26.00 -12.43
C ARG A 82 35.25 25.39 -11.95
N LEU A 83 35.30 24.77 -10.78
CA LEU A 83 34.17 24.14 -10.11
C LEU A 83 33.66 25.07 -9.01
N TRP A 84 32.38 25.32 -9.01
CA TRP A 84 31.66 25.98 -7.92
C TRP A 84 30.50 25.10 -7.45
N VAL A 85 30.39 24.90 -6.16
CA VAL A 85 29.34 24.10 -5.57
C VAL A 85 28.64 24.85 -4.45
N VAL A 86 27.34 24.64 -4.30
CA VAL A 86 26.57 25.10 -3.15
C VAL A 86 25.79 23.93 -2.56
N GLY A 87 25.67 23.92 -1.25
CA GLY A 87 24.92 22.87 -0.54
C GLY A 87 24.84 23.12 0.96
N ASP A 88 23.93 22.41 1.59
CA ASP A 88 23.76 22.38 3.03
C ASP A 88 23.56 20.92 3.48
N SER A 89 24.53 20.37 4.24
CA SER A 89 24.49 18.99 4.74
C SER A 89 23.22 18.67 5.51
N ARG A 90 22.61 19.68 6.18
CA ARG A 90 21.38 19.54 6.97
C ARG A 90 20.14 19.34 6.10
N GLN A 91 20.25 19.57 4.78
CA GLN A 91 19.18 19.37 3.80
C GLN A 91 19.36 18.11 2.95
N SER A 92 20.25 17.19 3.35
CA SER A 92 20.48 15.91 2.67
C SER A 92 19.34 14.92 2.98
N ILE A 93 18.32 14.87 2.13
CA ILE A 93 17.11 14.05 2.32
C ILE A 93 16.90 12.97 1.23
N TYR A 94 17.87 12.76 0.35
CA TYR A 94 17.80 11.77 -0.73
C TYR A 94 18.74 10.58 -0.54
N ARG A 95 18.94 10.16 0.71
CA ARG A 95 19.81 9.02 1.05
C ARG A 95 19.37 7.72 0.36
N PHE A 96 18.09 7.53 0.16
CA PHE A 96 17.55 6.38 -0.58
C PHE A 96 17.97 6.34 -2.07
N ARG A 97 18.52 7.44 -2.61
CA ARG A 97 19.17 7.54 -3.93
C ARG A 97 20.70 7.46 -3.85
N GLY A 98 21.23 7.16 -2.65
CA GLY A 98 22.68 7.12 -2.42
C GLY A 98 23.32 8.47 -2.08
N ALA A 99 22.53 9.53 -1.83
CA ALA A 99 23.05 10.79 -1.32
C ALA A 99 23.64 10.59 0.09
N SER A 100 24.65 11.40 0.41
CA SER A 100 25.30 11.36 1.72
C SER A 100 25.77 12.76 2.13
N SER A 101 25.41 13.19 3.33
CA SER A 101 25.96 14.40 3.96
C SER A 101 27.49 14.35 4.06
N ALA A 102 28.07 13.14 4.14
CA ALA A 102 29.51 12.93 4.14
C ALA A 102 30.22 13.46 2.88
N ASN A 103 29.53 13.65 1.75
CA ASN A 103 30.13 14.29 0.58
C ASN A 103 30.51 15.75 0.84
N MET A 104 29.77 16.45 1.71
CA MET A 104 30.11 17.83 2.12
C MET A 104 31.42 17.88 2.93
N THR A 105 31.57 16.97 3.89
CA THR A 105 32.80 16.88 4.70
C THR A 105 34.01 16.34 3.91
N ALA A 106 33.74 15.44 2.94
CA ALA A 106 34.77 14.89 2.05
C ALA A 106 35.22 15.86 0.93
N PHE A 107 34.51 16.98 0.74
CA PHE A 107 34.76 17.90 -0.36
C PHE A 107 36.22 18.42 -0.39
N GLU A 108 36.82 18.64 0.78
CA GLU A 108 38.23 19.05 0.88
C GLU A 108 39.21 18.01 0.35
N ALA A 109 38.97 16.77 0.67
CA ALA A 109 39.78 15.64 0.17
C ALA A 109 39.55 15.40 -1.33
N ASP A 110 38.34 15.62 -1.82
CA ASP A 110 38.00 15.45 -3.23
C ASP A 110 38.55 16.59 -4.11
N PHE A 111 38.60 17.81 -3.59
CA PHE A 111 39.09 19.01 -4.30
C PHE A 111 40.02 19.83 -3.39
N PRO A 112 41.31 19.45 -3.30
CA PRO A 112 42.31 20.18 -2.50
C PRO A 112 42.47 21.62 -2.97
N GLY A 113 42.75 22.55 -2.04
CA GLY A 113 42.95 23.96 -2.36
C GLY A 113 41.68 24.80 -2.60
N ARG A 114 40.51 24.26 -2.31
CA ARG A 114 39.22 24.95 -2.41
C ARG A 114 39.16 26.22 -1.53
N ARG A 115 38.27 27.13 -1.92
CA ARG A 115 37.84 28.25 -1.07
C ARG A 115 36.43 27.93 -0.56
N ILE A 116 36.18 28.20 0.73
CA ILE A 116 34.86 28.00 1.34
C ILE A 116 34.27 29.37 1.64
N GLY A 117 33.10 29.63 1.08
CA GLY A 117 32.25 30.76 1.43
C GLY A 117 31.06 30.33 2.29
N ARG A 118 30.49 31.26 3.06
CA ARG A 118 29.30 31.05 3.89
C ARG A 118 28.21 31.99 3.47
N LEU A 119 26.97 31.46 3.39
CA LEU A 119 25.78 32.28 3.27
C LEU A 119 25.18 32.42 4.66
N THR A 120 25.21 33.63 5.22
CA THR A 120 24.80 33.94 6.60
C THR A 120 23.45 34.64 6.69
N VAL A 121 22.90 35.11 5.56
CA VAL A 121 21.61 35.81 5.53
C VAL A 121 20.52 34.91 5.00
N ASN A 122 19.46 34.74 5.78
CA ASN A 122 18.24 34.03 5.37
C ASN A 122 17.22 35.06 4.87
N TYR A 123 16.86 34.99 3.59
CA TYR A 123 15.92 35.92 2.96
C TYR A 123 14.46 35.39 2.99
N ARG A 124 14.24 34.15 3.38
CA ARG A 124 12.94 33.47 3.36
C ARG A 124 12.13 33.72 4.63
N SER A 125 12.73 33.44 5.77
CA SER A 125 12.02 33.22 7.02
C SER A 125 12.19 34.37 7.99
N SER A 126 11.17 34.60 8.84
CA SER A 126 11.24 35.54 9.98
C SER A 126 12.26 35.07 11.02
N ALA A 127 12.67 35.98 11.89
CA ALA A 127 13.65 35.72 12.93
C ALA A 127 13.24 34.55 13.85
N GLU A 128 11.96 34.45 14.19
CA GLU A 128 11.42 33.39 15.08
C GLU A 128 11.50 32.00 14.42
N VAL A 129 11.21 31.92 13.12
CA VAL A 129 11.31 30.66 12.36
C VAL A 129 12.78 30.27 12.16
N VAL A 130 13.66 31.26 11.85
CA VAL A 130 15.11 31.03 11.77
C VAL A 130 15.65 30.50 13.10
N ALA A 131 15.24 31.08 14.23
CA ALA A 131 15.64 30.65 15.56
C ALA A 131 15.23 29.18 15.82
N ALA A 132 14.00 28.78 15.44
CA ALA A 132 13.49 27.44 15.66
C ALA A 132 14.31 26.37 14.92
N PHE A 133 14.51 26.51 13.60
CA PHE A 133 15.28 25.48 12.87
C PHE A 133 16.79 25.58 13.14
N SER A 134 17.34 26.75 13.53
CA SER A 134 18.74 26.89 13.91
C SER A 134 19.02 26.23 15.26
N ALA A 135 18.12 26.36 16.25
CA ALA A 135 18.21 25.65 17.53
C ALA A 135 18.24 24.13 17.29
N PHE A 136 17.34 23.61 16.44
CA PHE A 136 17.33 22.20 16.07
C PHE A 136 18.64 21.75 15.40
N ALA A 137 19.22 22.60 14.52
CA ALA A 137 20.41 22.28 13.76
C ALA A 137 21.66 22.09 14.61
N THR A 138 21.71 22.66 15.82
CA THR A 138 22.89 22.61 16.71
C THR A 138 23.30 21.19 17.03
N ASP A 139 22.32 20.29 17.29
CA ASP A 139 22.57 18.91 17.71
C ASP A 139 22.38 17.87 16.59
N MET A 140 22.20 18.31 15.35
CA MET A 140 22.05 17.39 14.22
C MET A 140 23.34 16.64 13.92
N ALA A 141 23.24 15.37 13.60
CA ALA A 141 24.39 14.57 13.13
C ALA A 141 25.01 15.16 11.87
N ALA A 142 24.21 15.68 10.94
CA ALA A 142 24.65 16.33 9.71
C ALA A 142 25.34 17.70 9.93
N SER A 143 25.30 18.25 11.15
CA SER A 143 26.02 19.48 11.53
C SER A 143 27.47 19.22 11.96
N ARG A 144 27.85 17.96 12.17
CA ARG A 144 29.19 17.60 12.63
C ARG A 144 30.22 17.71 11.50
N GLY A 145 31.32 18.41 11.76
CA GLY A 145 32.39 18.57 10.77
C GLY A 145 32.10 19.53 9.62
N VAL A 146 30.98 20.27 9.69
CA VAL A 146 30.65 21.36 8.77
C VAL A 146 30.59 22.69 9.52
N LEU A 147 30.55 23.80 8.76
CA LEU A 147 30.50 25.14 9.33
C LEU A 147 29.21 25.32 10.18
N PRO A 148 29.29 26.03 11.33
CA PRO A 148 28.12 26.35 12.14
C PRO A 148 27.04 27.06 11.32
N LEU A 149 25.76 26.79 11.67
CA LEU A 149 24.64 27.50 11.10
C LEU A 149 24.43 28.81 11.88
N ASP A 150 24.92 29.89 11.29
CA ASP A 150 24.86 31.24 11.87
C ASP A 150 24.11 32.13 10.87
N LEU A 151 22.75 32.17 11.04
CA LEU A 151 21.87 32.84 10.10
C LEU A 151 21.20 34.06 10.73
N THR A 152 21.28 35.18 10.00
CA THR A 152 20.50 36.36 10.29
C THR A 152 19.28 36.44 9.39
N ALA A 153 18.09 36.59 9.95
CA ALA A 153 16.88 36.78 9.18
C ALA A 153 16.80 38.17 8.55
N HIS A 154 16.78 38.22 7.23
CA HIS A 154 16.63 39.49 6.50
C HIS A 154 15.24 40.11 6.73
N ALA A 155 14.19 39.28 6.85
CA ALA A 155 12.84 39.73 7.08
C ALA A 155 12.58 40.30 8.50
N GLY A 156 13.57 40.16 9.42
CA GLY A 156 13.43 40.64 10.81
C GLY A 156 12.40 39.81 11.62
N ALA A 157 11.95 40.40 12.72
CA ALA A 157 10.94 39.78 13.59
C ALA A 157 9.53 39.95 13.01
N SER A 158 8.77 38.89 13.00
CA SER A 158 7.37 38.85 12.55
C SER A 158 6.38 38.88 13.70
N HIS A 159 6.84 38.65 14.93
CA HIS A 159 6.05 38.45 16.15
C HIS A 159 5.12 37.22 16.09
N ALA A 160 5.21 36.39 15.02
CA ALA A 160 4.53 35.12 14.90
C ALA A 160 5.46 34.00 15.39
N HIS A 161 5.28 33.61 16.65
CA HIS A 161 6.13 32.57 17.22
C HIS A 161 5.74 31.19 16.67
N PRO A 162 6.72 30.34 16.34
CA PRO A 162 6.47 28.91 16.14
C PRO A 162 5.75 28.31 17.33
N GLU A 163 4.83 27.38 17.07
CA GLU A 163 3.99 26.79 18.11
C GLU A 163 3.90 25.26 18.00
N THR A 164 3.83 24.62 19.17
CA THR A 164 3.45 23.21 19.29
C THR A 164 2.00 23.13 19.78
N ARG A 165 1.17 22.35 19.10
CA ARG A 165 -0.21 22.06 19.50
C ARG A 165 -0.37 20.57 19.76
N THR A 166 -0.89 20.22 20.94
CA THR A 166 -1.08 18.83 21.34
C THR A 166 -2.55 18.51 21.52
N VAL A 167 -2.98 17.40 20.89
CA VAL A 167 -4.34 16.86 21.01
C VAL A 167 -4.32 15.51 21.72
N GLU A 168 -5.47 15.02 22.17
CA GLU A 168 -5.55 13.74 22.86
C GLU A 168 -5.47 12.55 21.90
N ARG A 169 -6.21 12.55 20.80
CA ARG A 169 -6.35 11.43 19.89
C ARG A 169 -5.78 11.71 18.49
N PRO A 170 -5.34 10.68 17.75
CA PRO A 170 -4.85 10.87 16.39
C PRO A 170 -5.92 11.42 15.43
N GLU A 171 -7.19 11.11 15.64
CA GLU A 171 -8.30 11.59 14.84
C GLU A 171 -8.48 13.11 14.99
N ASP A 172 -8.20 13.63 16.17
CA ASP A 172 -8.31 15.06 16.48
C ASP A 172 -7.18 15.88 15.82
N GLU A 173 -6.03 15.25 15.53
CA GLU A 173 -4.87 15.93 14.95
C GLU A 173 -5.19 16.56 13.59
N ALA A 174 -5.87 15.83 12.70
CA ALA A 174 -6.27 16.35 11.40
C ALA A 174 -7.29 17.49 11.52
N ALA A 175 -8.14 17.41 12.53
CA ALA A 175 -9.11 18.47 12.86
C ALA A 175 -8.42 19.73 13.40
N ALA A 176 -7.38 19.57 14.23
CA ALA A 176 -6.57 20.67 14.75
C ALA A 176 -5.79 21.37 13.62
N VAL A 177 -5.23 20.62 12.68
CA VAL A 177 -4.61 21.20 11.47
C VAL A 177 -5.60 22.07 10.71
N ALA A 178 -6.82 21.54 10.46
CA ALA A 178 -7.84 22.28 9.72
C ALA A 178 -8.30 23.55 10.49
N ALA A 179 -8.46 23.47 11.80
CA ALA A 179 -8.80 24.61 12.63
C ALA A 179 -7.71 25.70 12.56
N ARG A 180 -6.43 25.31 12.63
CA ARG A 180 -5.32 26.27 12.53
C ARG A 180 -5.22 26.93 11.16
N ILE A 181 -5.44 26.18 10.09
CA ILE A 181 -5.47 26.73 8.72
C ILE A 181 -6.57 27.80 8.59
N LEU A 182 -7.78 27.52 9.10
CA LEU A 182 -8.89 28.46 9.08
C LEU A 182 -8.62 29.69 9.96
N GLU A 183 -8.01 29.50 11.13
CA GLU A 183 -7.61 30.60 12.02
C GLU A 183 -6.62 31.54 11.30
N LEU A 184 -5.58 31.01 10.66
CA LEU A 184 -4.61 31.81 9.90
C LEU A 184 -5.27 32.54 8.73
N ARG A 185 -6.23 31.92 8.07
CA ARG A 185 -6.99 32.56 7.00
C ARG A 185 -7.85 33.71 7.50
N GLN A 186 -8.59 33.49 8.59
CA GLN A 186 -9.60 34.43 9.09
C GLN A 186 -8.99 35.58 9.91
N VAL A 187 -7.98 35.26 10.75
CA VAL A 187 -7.40 36.23 11.69
C VAL A 187 -6.16 36.90 11.11
N HIS A 188 -5.33 36.18 10.39
CA HIS A 188 -4.06 36.68 9.89
C HIS A 188 -4.03 36.94 8.37
N GLY A 189 -5.14 36.65 7.66
CA GLY A 189 -5.27 36.93 6.22
C GLY A 189 -4.38 36.05 5.34
N VAL A 190 -3.88 34.91 5.83
CA VAL A 190 -2.99 34.04 5.06
C VAL A 190 -3.83 33.21 4.07
N ASP A 191 -3.59 33.37 2.78
CA ASP A 191 -4.33 32.64 1.75
C ASP A 191 -4.09 31.12 1.83
N PHE A 192 -5.05 30.32 1.39
CA PHE A 192 -4.92 28.86 1.43
C PHE A 192 -3.73 28.36 0.59
N ARG A 193 -3.46 28.99 -0.56
CA ARG A 193 -2.33 28.67 -1.42
C ARG A 193 -0.97 28.91 -0.76
N ASP A 194 -0.92 29.80 0.23
CA ASP A 194 0.28 30.17 0.96
C ASP A 194 0.48 29.31 2.22
N GLN A 195 -0.38 28.32 2.46
CA GLN A 195 -0.30 27.37 3.55
C GLN A 195 0.03 25.96 3.06
N ALA A 196 0.88 25.26 3.79
CA ALA A 196 1.24 23.87 3.48
C ALA A 196 1.16 22.96 4.69
N VAL A 197 0.71 21.73 4.49
CA VAL A 197 0.82 20.64 5.45
C VAL A 197 1.91 19.67 4.97
N LEU A 198 2.98 19.57 5.75
CA LEU A 198 4.13 18.74 5.42
C LEU A 198 4.17 17.49 6.30
N CYS A 199 3.95 16.33 5.70
CA CYS A 199 3.94 15.05 6.41
C CYS A 199 5.19 14.21 6.10
N ARG A 200 5.59 13.38 7.08
CA ARG A 200 6.67 12.41 6.87
C ARG A 200 6.29 11.33 5.84
N GLY A 201 5.01 10.99 5.73
CA GLY A 201 4.50 9.97 4.80
C GLY A 201 3.08 10.23 4.33
N ASN A 202 2.68 9.53 3.26
CA ASN A 202 1.42 9.78 2.54
C ASN A 202 0.15 9.41 3.33
N ALA A 203 0.19 8.40 4.20
CA ALA A 203 -1.00 7.97 4.94
C ALA A 203 -1.64 9.10 5.77
N ARG A 204 -0.81 9.95 6.40
CA ARG A 204 -1.28 11.09 7.18
C ARG A 204 -1.86 12.21 6.30
N LEU A 205 -1.32 12.41 5.09
CA LEU A 205 -1.84 13.41 4.15
C LEU A 205 -3.30 13.14 3.78
N ALA A 206 -3.67 11.88 3.57
CA ALA A 206 -5.04 11.51 3.23
C ALA A 206 -6.03 11.84 4.37
N ALA A 207 -5.65 11.59 5.62
CA ALA A 207 -6.48 11.92 6.79
C ALA A 207 -6.68 13.44 6.93
N VAL A 208 -5.61 14.22 6.74
CA VAL A 208 -5.66 15.70 6.77
C VAL A 208 -6.51 16.23 5.61
N ALA A 209 -6.32 15.71 4.40
CA ALA A 209 -7.12 16.10 3.23
C ALA A 209 -8.62 15.89 3.48
N ALA A 210 -9.00 14.72 4.00
CA ALA A 210 -10.39 14.43 4.35
C ALA A 210 -10.95 15.38 5.43
N ALA A 211 -10.15 15.76 6.42
CA ALA A 211 -10.56 16.70 7.46
C ALA A 211 -10.75 18.13 6.93
N LEU A 212 -9.92 18.56 5.99
CA LEU A 212 -10.02 19.85 5.32
C LEU A 212 -11.23 19.90 4.38
N GLU A 213 -11.42 18.85 3.56
CA GLU A 213 -12.57 18.75 2.65
C GLU A 213 -13.91 18.76 3.41
N ARG A 214 -14.00 18.13 4.60
CA ARG A 214 -15.19 18.18 5.45
C ARG A 214 -15.52 19.59 5.96
N ARG A 215 -14.51 20.46 6.05
CA ARG A 215 -14.65 21.88 6.46
C ARG A 215 -14.70 22.85 5.30
N ASP A 216 -14.90 22.33 4.10
CA ASP A 216 -14.92 23.10 2.86
C ASP A 216 -13.64 23.92 2.60
N VAL A 217 -12.50 23.46 3.13
CA VAL A 217 -11.18 24.03 2.86
C VAL A 217 -10.59 23.38 1.62
N PRO A 218 -10.26 24.16 0.57
CA PRO A 218 -9.69 23.62 -0.66
C PRO A 218 -8.28 23.09 -0.43
N VAL A 219 -7.98 21.93 -1.01
CA VAL A 219 -6.67 21.26 -0.91
C VAL A 219 -6.06 20.99 -2.26
N LEU A 220 -4.75 21.17 -2.39
CA LEU A 220 -3.98 20.82 -3.59
C LEU A 220 -3.36 19.42 -3.44
N PHE A 221 -4.22 18.41 -3.27
CA PHE A 221 -3.80 17.04 -3.08
C PHE A 221 -4.91 16.07 -3.51
N LEU A 222 -4.67 15.26 -4.51
CA LEU A 222 -5.64 14.27 -4.97
C LEU A 222 -5.64 12.98 -4.14
N GLY A 223 -4.59 12.77 -3.33
CA GLY A 223 -4.44 11.52 -2.58
C GLY A 223 -4.12 10.35 -3.50
N THR A 224 -4.51 9.18 -3.06
CA THR A 224 -4.43 7.96 -3.86
C THR A 224 -5.59 7.98 -4.86
N LEU A 225 -5.33 8.42 -6.09
CA LEU A 225 -6.35 8.64 -7.12
C LEU A 225 -7.32 7.45 -7.24
N PHE A 226 -6.77 6.23 -7.26
CA PHE A 226 -7.57 5.00 -7.42
C PHE A 226 -8.32 4.55 -6.16
N GLU A 227 -8.12 5.22 -5.02
CA GLU A 227 -8.89 4.98 -3.79
C GLU A 227 -10.07 5.92 -3.63
N ARG A 228 -10.13 6.98 -4.41
CA ARG A 228 -11.24 7.92 -4.41
C ARG A 228 -12.53 7.24 -4.88
N ASP A 229 -13.63 7.51 -4.19
CA ASP A 229 -14.92 6.87 -4.46
C ASP A 229 -15.40 7.08 -5.90
N GLU A 230 -15.30 8.31 -6.40
CA GLU A 230 -15.70 8.65 -7.77
C GLU A 230 -14.87 7.91 -8.83
N ILE A 231 -13.61 7.64 -8.56
CA ILE A 231 -12.73 6.91 -9.49
C ILE A 231 -13.00 5.41 -9.41
N ARG A 232 -13.20 4.87 -8.22
CA ARG A 232 -13.63 3.47 -8.06
C ARG A 232 -15.00 3.20 -8.69
N ASP A 233 -15.91 4.17 -8.63
CA ASP A 233 -17.20 4.09 -9.28
C ASP A 233 -17.03 3.95 -10.80
N LEU A 234 -16.19 4.78 -11.42
CA LEU A 234 -15.88 4.68 -12.84
C LEU A 234 -15.17 3.37 -13.20
N LEU A 235 -14.18 2.96 -12.41
CA LEU A 235 -13.51 1.66 -12.59
C LEU A 235 -14.49 0.49 -12.47
N ALA A 236 -15.47 0.59 -11.56
CA ALA A 236 -16.49 -0.44 -11.40
C ALA A 236 -17.41 -0.54 -12.63
N VAL A 237 -17.82 0.60 -13.20
CA VAL A 237 -18.63 0.63 -14.43
C VAL A 237 -17.82 0.08 -15.61
N LEU A 238 -16.55 0.49 -15.77
CA LEU A 238 -15.69 -0.05 -16.82
C LEU A 238 -15.47 -1.57 -16.67
N ALA A 239 -15.34 -2.06 -15.45
CA ALA A 239 -15.15 -3.48 -15.19
C ALA A 239 -16.37 -4.31 -15.65
N LEU A 240 -17.60 -3.78 -15.57
CA LEU A 240 -18.81 -4.47 -16.07
C LEU A 240 -18.76 -4.74 -17.59
N LEU A 241 -17.94 -4.00 -18.34
CA LEU A 241 -17.81 -4.21 -19.80
C LEU A 241 -16.90 -5.40 -20.14
N VAL A 242 -16.11 -5.90 -19.19
CA VAL A 242 -15.12 -6.98 -19.41
C VAL A 242 -15.29 -8.17 -18.48
N ASP A 243 -15.96 -8.01 -17.36
CA ASP A 243 -16.15 -9.08 -16.35
C ASP A 243 -17.48 -9.81 -16.60
N PRO A 244 -17.46 -11.09 -17.05
CA PRO A 244 -18.68 -11.84 -17.31
C PRO A 244 -19.53 -12.07 -16.06
N LYS A 245 -18.92 -12.12 -14.88
CA LYS A 245 -19.58 -12.37 -13.60
C LYS A 245 -20.04 -11.09 -12.89
N ALA A 246 -19.83 -9.94 -13.51
CA ALA A 246 -20.21 -8.62 -12.98
C ALA A 246 -19.79 -8.40 -11.52
N GLY A 247 -18.58 -8.80 -11.13
CA GLY A 247 -18.10 -8.75 -9.75
C GLY A 247 -18.11 -7.36 -9.11
N THR A 248 -18.19 -6.29 -9.90
CA THR A 248 -18.31 -4.91 -9.43
C THR A 248 -19.73 -4.38 -9.36
N LEU A 249 -20.74 -5.21 -9.69
CA LEU A 249 -22.15 -4.80 -9.72
C LEU A 249 -22.63 -4.22 -8.39
N ALA A 250 -22.20 -4.79 -7.27
CA ALA A 250 -22.59 -4.29 -5.94
C ALA A 250 -22.18 -2.82 -5.73
N ARG A 251 -21.07 -2.37 -6.31
CA ARG A 251 -20.67 -0.97 -6.24
C ARG A 251 -21.50 -0.09 -7.17
N VAL A 252 -21.73 -0.53 -8.40
CA VAL A 252 -22.52 0.20 -9.38
C VAL A 252 -23.98 0.34 -8.93
N ALA A 253 -24.54 -0.73 -8.36
CA ALA A 253 -25.90 -0.78 -7.85
C ALA A 253 -26.22 0.23 -6.75
N ARG A 254 -25.23 0.71 -5.99
CA ARG A 254 -25.43 1.75 -4.97
C ARG A 254 -25.55 3.16 -5.52
N MET A 255 -25.16 3.38 -6.79
CA MET A 255 -25.22 4.70 -7.39
C MET A 255 -26.68 5.16 -7.51
N PRO A 256 -27.01 6.43 -7.18
CA PRO A 256 -28.41 6.90 -7.16
C PRO A 256 -29.20 6.63 -8.44
N ARG A 257 -28.52 6.66 -9.59
CA ARG A 257 -29.15 6.40 -10.90
C ARG A 257 -29.58 4.95 -11.06
N TYR A 258 -28.87 4.02 -10.47
CA TYR A 258 -29.16 2.60 -10.59
C TYR A 258 -29.89 2.05 -9.35
N ALA A 259 -29.54 2.49 -8.16
CA ALA A 259 -30.21 2.24 -6.88
C ALA A 259 -30.85 0.82 -6.77
N MET A 260 -30.11 -0.23 -7.22
CA MET A 260 -30.59 -1.60 -7.22
C MET A 260 -30.53 -2.17 -5.80
N PRO A 261 -31.63 -2.79 -5.30
CA PRO A 261 -31.63 -3.42 -3.99
C PRO A 261 -30.60 -4.55 -3.84
N LEU A 262 -30.05 -4.72 -2.63
CA LEU A 262 -28.99 -5.70 -2.35
C LEU A 262 -29.42 -7.14 -2.64
N GLU A 263 -30.68 -7.50 -2.35
CA GLU A 263 -31.25 -8.81 -2.65
C GLU A 263 -31.23 -9.14 -4.15
N ASP A 264 -31.51 -8.15 -5.01
CA ASP A 264 -31.50 -8.34 -6.45
C ASP A 264 -30.09 -8.41 -7.02
N VAL A 265 -29.13 -7.64 -6.44
CA VAL A 265 -27.71 -7.81 -6.71
C VAL A 265 -27.26 -9.24 -6.41
N GLY A 266 -27.66 -9.81 -5.26
CA GLY A 266 -27.38 -11.20 -4.91
C GLY A 266 -28.00 -12.20 -5.88
N ARG A 267 -29.24 -11.96 -6.34
CA ARG A 267 -29.89 -12.80 -7.36
C ARG A 267 -29.13 -12.79 -8.69
N LEU A 268 -28.72 -11.61 -9.14
CA LEU A 268 -27.92 -11.48 -10.37
C LEU A 268 -26.57 -12.17 -10.25
N HIS A 269 -25.85 -12.04 -9.14
CA HIS A 269 -24.57 -12.72 -8.95
C HIS A 269 -24.70 -14.24 -9.04
N ARG A 270 -25.76 -14.83 -8.47
CA ARG A 270 -26.03 -16.28 -8.58
C ARG A 270 -26.22 -16.71 -10.03
N VAL A 271 -27.01 -15.96 -10.79
CA VAL A 271 -27.25 -16.26 -12.23
C VAL A 271 -25.97 -16.12 -13.04
N LEU A 272 -25.18 -15.08 -12.76
CA LEU A 272 -23.96 -14.79 -13.50
C LEU A 272 -22.76 -15.65 -13.09
N ALA A 273 -22.82 -16.37 -11.98
CA ALA A 273 -21.70 -17.18 -11.48
C ALA A 273 -21.16 -18.19 -12.50
N ARG A 274 -22.02 -18.71 -13.39
CA ARG A 274 -21.69 -19.70 -14.43
C ARG A 274 -21.48 -19.09 -15.81
N ARG A 275 -21.56 -17.75 -15.95
CA ARG A 275 -21.38 -17.07 -17.24
C ARG A 275 -19.90 -16.80 -17.50
N GLU A 276 -19.51 -16.94 -18.77
CA GLU A 276 -18.12 -16.70 -19.22
C GLU A 276 -18.04 -15.58 -20.25
N GLU A 277 -19.15 -15.17 -20.84
CA GLU A 277 -19.20 -14.13 -21.86
C GLU A 277 -19.17 -12.73 -21.24
N PRO A 278 -18.32 -11.82 -21.72
CA PRO A 278 -18.34 -10.41 -21.30
C PRO A 278 -19.75 -9.81 -21.43
N MET A 279 -20.13 -8.99 -20.47
CA MET A 279 -21.45 -8.32 -20.44
C MET A 279 -22.65 -9.27 -20.42
N ALA A 280 -22.51 -10.52 -19.94
CA ALA A 280 -23.63 -11.45 -19.79
C ALA A 280 -24.81 -10.84 -18.99
N TRP A 281 -24.52 -9.97 -18.03
CA TRP A 281 -25.54 -9.21 -17.29
C TRP A 281 -26.43 -8.33 -18.18
N ALA A 282 -25.93 -7.87 -19.32
CA ALA A 282 -26.68 -6.99 -20.23
C ALA A 282 -27.73 -7.73 -21.05
N THR A 283 -27.57 -9.03 -21.26
CA THR A 283 -28.52 -9.90 -22.00
C THR A 283 -29.40 -10.72 -21.08
N GLU A 284 -29.09 -10.78 -19.77
CA GLU A 284 -29.83 -11.58 -18.80
C GLU A 284 -31.27 -11.06 -18.63
N SER A 285 -32.21 -11.98 -18.44
CA SER A 285 -33.61 -11.64 -18.22
C SER A 285 -33.81 -10.89 -16.90
N ALA A 286 -34.62 -9.84 -16.91
CA ALA A 286 -35.02 -9.12 -15.71
C ALA A 286 -36.16 -9.81 -14.94
N ALA A 287 -36.72 -10.89 -15.46
CA ALA A 287 -37.90 -11.55 -14.90
C ALA A 287 -37.80 -12.00 -13.40
N PRO A 288 -36.63 -12.45 -12.90
CA PRO A 288 -36.49 -12.81 -11.49
C PRO A 288 -36.27 -11.60 -10.57
N LEU A 289 -36.18 -10.37 -11.11
CA LEU A 289 -35.85 -9.17 -10.35
C LEU A 289 -37.10 -8.38 -9.93
N GLY A 290 -37.00 -7.67 -8.81
CA GLY A 290 -38.00 -6.68 -8.43
C GLY A 290 -38.09 -5.51 -9.40
N ALA A 291 -39.22 -4.81 -9.43
CA ALA A 291 -39.43 -3.68 -10.36
C ALA A 291 -38.34 -2.59 -10.26
N PRO A 292 -37.83 -2.18 -9.06
CA PRO A 292 -36.71 -1.24 -8.97
C PRO A 292 -35.43 -1.75 -9.63
N ALA A 293 -35.09 -3.02 -9.43
CA ALA A 293 -33.90 -3.64 -9.99
C ALA A 293 -33.99 -3.81 -11.50
N ALA A 294 -35.16 -4.17 -12.02
CA ALA A 294 -35.42 -4.24 -13.46
C ALA A 294 -35.25 -2.87 -14.14
N ALA A 295 -35.75 -1.79 -13.52
CA ALA A 295 -35.55 -0.42 -13.98
C ALA A 295 -34.08 -0.01 -13.91
N ALA A 296 -33.39 -0.33 -12.81
CA ALA A 296 -31.97 -0.08 -12.66
C ALA A 296 -31.11 -0.77 -13.73
N LEU A 297 -31.43 -2.03 -14.03
CA LEU A 297 -30.75 -2.78 -15.09
C LEU A 297 -31.01 -2.21 -16.47
N ALA A 298 -32.26 -1.77 -16.74
CA ALA A 298 -32.61 -1.08 -17.99
C ALA A 298 -31.84 0.24 -18.14
N ASN A 299 -31.73 1.04 -17.08
CA ASN A 299 -30.93 2.26 -17.08
C ASN A 299 -29.46 1.96 -17.35
N LEU A 300 -28.89 0.96 -16.69
CA LEU A 300 -27.49 0.58 -16.89
C LEU A 300 -27.22 0.10 -18.31
N ARG A 301 -28.13 -0.68 -18.90
CA ARG A 301 -28.07 -1.08 -20.32
C ARG A 301 -28.12 0.11 -21.26
N ALA A 302 -29.03 1.07 -21.02
CA ALA A 302 -29.15 2.27 -21.83
C ALA A 302 -27.88 3.14 -21.76
N ASP A 303 -27.31 3.29 -20.57
CA ASP A 303 -26.12 4.10 -20.36
C ASP A 303 -24.86 3.49 -21.00
N LEU A 304 -24.78 2.17 -21.04
CA LEU A 304 -23.64 1.44 -21.63
C LEU A 304 -23.91 0.99 -23.07
N GLN A 305 -25.04 1.39 -23.69
CA GLN A 305 -25.38 1.03 -25.06
C GLN A 305 -24.29 1.52 -26.04
N GLY A 306 -23.81 0.62 -26.88
CA GLY A 306 -22.75 0.89 -27.87
C GLY A 306 -21.34 0.89 -27.27
N LEU A 307 -21.21 0.52 -26.00
CA LEU A 307 -19.93 0.24 -25.34
C LEU A 307 -19.77 -1.27 -25.13
N GLY A 308 -18.54 -1.76 -25.17
CA GLY A 308 -18.24 -3.17 -24.98
C GLY A 308 -16.78 -3.37 -24.57
N ALA A 309 -16.38 -4.64 -24.47
CA ALA A 309 -15.05 -5.02 -24.03
C ALA A 309 -13.90 -4.43 -24.88
N ALA A 310 -14.13 -4.20 -26.17
CA ALA A 310 -13.18 -3.61 -27.11
C ALA A 310 -13.14 -2.07 -27.08
N SER A 311 -14.06 -1.40 -26.38
CA SER A 311 -14.10 0.06 -26.31
C SER A 311 -12.83 0.61 -25.66
N HIS A 312 -12.36 1.76 -26.16
CA HIS A 312 -11.25 2.45 -25.49
C HIS A 312 -11.76 3.11 -24.19
N PRO A 313 -11.03 2.96 -23.05
CA PRO A 313 -11.52 3.46 -21.76
C PRO A 313 -11.83 4.96 -21.75
N TRP A 314 -11.01 5.76 -22.44
CA TRP A 314 -11.22 7.20 -22.54
C TRP A 314 -12.52 7.53 -23.26
N GLU A 315 -12.83 6.85 -24.38
CA GLU A 315 -14.09 7.04 -25.12
C GLU A 315 -15.31 6.62 -24.29
N ALA A 316 -15.21 5.46 -23.63
CA ALA A 316 -16.26 4.98 -22.74
C ALA A 316 -16.56 5.98 -21.63
N LEU A 317 -15.52 6.53 -20.99
CA LEU A 317 -15.66 7.53 -19.94
C LEU A 317 -16.20 8.86 -20.47
N CYS A 318 -15.76 9.33 -21.64
CA CYS A 318 -16.30 10.55 -22.24
C CYS A 318 -17.80 10.42 -22.52
N ARG A 319 -18.26 9.30 -23.06
CA ARG A 319 -19.69 9.04 -23.25
C ARG A 319 -20.47 9.04 -21.94
N LEU A 320 -19.97 8.37 -20.92
CA LEU A 320 -20.61 8.32 -19.61
C LEU A 320 -20.68 9.69 -18.91
N LEU A 321 -19.59 10.43 -18.93
CA LEU A 321 -19.46 11.68 -18.18
C LEU A 321 -20.07 12.87 -18.92
N PHE A 322 -19.88 13.00 -20.24
CA PHE A 322 -20.27 14.20 -20.99
C PHE A 322 -21.55 14.00 -21.80
N ASP A 323 -21.69 12.89 -22.51
CA ASP A 323 -22.89 12.67 -23.36
C ASP A 323 -24.08 12.28 -22.48
N ARG A 324 -23.89 11.37 -21.54
CA ARG A 324 -24.94 10.92 -20.60
C ARG A 324 -25.05 11.77 -19.33
N ARG A 325 -24.07 12.64 -19.08
CA ARG A 325 -23.95 13.53 -17.91
C ARG A 325 -24.17 12.83 -16.55
N HIS A 326 -23.74 11.58 -16.48
CA HIS A 326 -23.82 10.79 -15.24
C HIS A 326 -22.50 10.91 -14.48
N LEU A 327 -22.58 10.90 -13.15
CA LEU A 327 -21.43 10.93 -12.24
C LEU A 327 -20.68 12.28 -12.19
N LEU A 328 -21.06 13.29 -12.98
CA LEU A 328 -20.53 14.64 -12.81
C LEU A 328 -21.26 15.38 -11.70
N PRO A 329 -20.53 16.16 -10.88
CA PRO A 329 -21.17 17.12 -9.98
C PRO A 329 -21.97 18.13 -10.76
N ASP A 330 -23.03 18.68 -10.14
CA ASP A 330 -23.78 19.79 -10.73
C ASP A 330 -22.84 20.99 -10.90
N PRO A 331 -22.63 21.49 -12.12
CA PRO A 331 -21.67 22.57 -12.37
C PRO A 331 -22.19 23.96 -11.91
N ARG A 332 -23.40 24.06 -11.35
CA ARG A 332 -23.98 25.35 -10.93
C ARG A 332 -23.25 25.91 -9.70
N PRO A 333 -22.78 27.18 -9.72
CA PRO A 333 -22.16 27.82 -8.57
C PRO A 333 -23.16 28.10 -7.45
N PRO A 334 -22.69 28.17 -6.17
CA PRO A 334 -21.31 27.98 -5.76
C PRO A 334 -20.95 26.48 -5.62
N LEU A 335 -19.88 26.07 -6.31
CA LEU A 335 -19.36 24.71 -6.16
C LEU A 335 -18.68 24.56 -4.80
N ARG A 336 -19.06 23.53 -4.04
CA ARG A 336 -18.36 23.14 -2.80
C ARG A 336 -16.96 22.63 -3.13
N THR A 337 -16.03 22.78 -2.22
CA THR A 337 -14.65 22.28 -2.36
C THR A 337 -14.60 20.80 -2.76
N ARG A 338 -15.43 19.97 -2.12
CA ARG A 338 -15.53 18.53 -2.44
C ARG A 338 -15.89 18.29 -3.92
N ASP A 339 -16.81 19.06 -4.49
CA ASP A 339 -17.24 18.90 -5.88
C ASP A 339 -16.14 19.35 -6.84
N ARG A 340 -15.41 20.43 -6.51
CA ARG A 340 -14.22 20.86 -7.29
C ARG A 340 -13.16 19.80 -7.30
N MET A 341 -12.82 19.24 -6.13
CA MET A 341 -11.82 18.18 -6.01
C MET A 341 -12.23 16.91 -6.75
N ARG A 342 -13.53 16.57 -6.73
CA ARG A 342 -14.08 15.48 -7.52
C ARG A 342 -13.89 15.72 -9.02
N MET A 343 -14.17 16.92 -9.52
CA MET A 343 -13.94 17.26 -10.92
C MET A 343 -12.47 17.17 -11.33
N VAL A 344 -11.56 17.63 -10.49
CA VAL A 344 -10.11 17.51 -10.73
C VAL A 344 -9.67 16.05 -10.78
N ALA A 345 -10.17 15.22 -9.86
CA ALA A 345 -9.86 13.78 -9.85
C ALA A 345 -10.40 13.08 -11.12
N LEU A 346 -11.61 13.40 -11.55
CA LEU A 346 -12.19 12.89 -12.80
C LEU A 346 -11.35 13.30 -14.00
N TRP A 347 -10.91 14.55 -14.06
CA TRP A 347 -10.01 15.04 -15.12
C TRP A 347 -8.68 14.28 -15.14
N GLN A 348 -8.06 14.12 -13.98
CA GLN A 348 -6.78 13.38 -13.87
C GLN A 348 -6.94 11.92 -14.32
N PHE A 349 -8.05 11.30 -13.95
CA PHE A 349 -8.35 9.93 -14.37
C PHE A 349 -8.63 9.81 -15.88
N LEU A 350 -9.35 10.77 -16.46
CA LEU A 350 -9.54 10.84 -17.93
C LEU A 350 -8.21 10.98 -18.66
N ALA A 351 -7.31 11.87 -18.19
CA ALA A 351 -5.97 12.02 -18.76
C ALA A 351 -5.18 10.70 -18.68
N PHE A 352 -5.23 10.02 -17.53
CA PHE A 352 -4.61 8.70 -17.35
C PHE A 352 -5.15 7.64 -18.32
N CYS A 353 -6.47 7.64 -18.58
CA CYS A 353 -7.09 6.72 -19.54
C CYS A 353 -6.72 7.04 -20.99
N ARG A 354 -6.59 8.32 -21.35
CA ARG A 354 -6.16 8.75 -22.67
C ARG A 354 -4.73 8.30 -23.00
N GLU A 355 -3.87 8.32 -22.02
CA GLU A 355 -2.46 7.95 -22.14
C GLU A 355 -2.21 6.43 -21.91
N LEU A 356 -3.24 5.60 -22.14
CA LEU A 356 -3.08 4.14 -22.04
C LEU A 356 -2.11 3.65 -23.14
N PRO A 357 -0.95 3.06 -22.75
CA PRO A 357 0.02 2.59 -23.73
C PRO A 357 -0.58 1.53 -24.65
N PRO A 358 -0.17 1.46 -25.93
CA PRO A 358 -0.57 0.38 -26.82
C PRO A 358 -0.11 -0.97 -26.27
N GLY A 359 -0.84 -2.05 -26.61
CA GLY A 359 -0.50 -3.40 -26.14
C GLY A 359 -1.53 -4.42 -26.58
N GLN A 360 -1.25 -5.70 -26.34
CA GLN A 360 -2.16 -6.80 -26.65
C GLN A 360 -3.31 -6.90 -25.63
N GLY A 361 -4.45 -7.41 -26.08
CA GLY A 361 -5.64 -7.63 -25.26
C GLY A 361 -6.61 -6.43 -25.21
N LEU A 362 -7.73 -6.63 -24.54
CA LEU A 362 -8.84 -5.66 -24.45
C LEU A 362 -8.40 -4.38 -23.74
N PRO A 363 -8.67 -3.18 -24.28
CA PRO A 363 -8.19 -1.92 -23.73
C PRO A 363 -8.62 -1.67 -22.27
N ILE A 364 -9.89 -1.95 -21.96
CA ILE A 364 -10.42 -1.79 -20.57
C ILE A 364 -9.72 -2.75 -19.62
N GLN A 365 -9.52 -4.01 -20.02
CA GLN A 365 -8.81 -4.98 -19.18
C GLN A 365 -7.37 -4.52 -18.90
N ARG A 366 -6.67 -4.00 -19.91
CA ARG A 366 -5.31 -3.43 -19.75
C ARG A 366 -5.30 -2.24 -18.78
N LEU A 367 -6.32 -1.36 -18.83
CA LEU A 367 -6.46 -0.26 -17.87
C LEU A 367 -6.60 -0.78 -16.45
N LEU A 368 -7.50 -1.75 -16.21
CA LEU A 368 -7.71 -2.35 -14.89
C LEU A 368 -6.45 -3.03 -14.37
N ASP A 369 -5.74 -3.75 -15.22
CA ASP A 369 -4.46 -4.39 -14.88
C ASP A 369 -3.36 -3.36 -14.58
N ARG A 370 -3.27 -2.27 -15.36
CA ARG A 370 -2.35 -1.15 -15.13
C ARG A 370 -2.63 -0.48 -13.80
N THR A 371 -3.90 -0.17 -13.53
CA THR A 371 -4.33 0.43 -12.27
C THR A 371 -3.93 -0.45 -11.08
N ARG A 372 -4.24 -1.75 -11.12
CA ARG A 372 -3.85 -2.69 -10.07
C ARG A 372 -2.34 -2.75 -9.87
N ARG A 373 -1.57 -2.75 -10.94
CA ARG A 373 -0.10 -2.77 -10.88
C ARG A 373 0.45 -1.52 -10.20
N LEU A 374 -0.02 -0.33 -10.61
CA LEU A 374 0.41 0.93 -10.01
C LEU A 374 0.11 0.99 -8.51
N VAL A 375 -1.10 0.58 -8.11
CA VAL A 375 -1.47 0.51 -6.69
C VAL A 375 -0.62 -0.50 -5.93
N LEU A 376 -0.41 -1.70 -6.49
CA LEU A 376 0.38 -2.77 -5.87
C LEU A 376 1.84 -2.38 -5.65
N LEU A 377 2.42 -1.64 -6.59
CA LEU A 377 3.83 -1.19 -6.55
C LEU A 377 3.99 0.17 -5.89
N SER A 378 2.87 0.84 -5.52
CA SER A 378 2.87 2.22 -5.01
C SER A 378 3.52 3.22 -5.98
N GLU A 379 3.39 2.99 -7.29
CA GLU A 379 3.98 3.79 -8.37
C GLU A 379 3.06 4.92 -8.88
N GLU A 380 1.95 5.18 -8.22
CA GLU A 380 0.98 6.23 -8.58
C GLU A 380 1.38 7.65 -8.11
N ARG A 381 2.68 7.87 -7.83
CA ARG A 381 3.17 9.14 -7.24
C ARG A 381 2.81 10.36 -8.08
N ASP A 382 2.97 10.26 -9.39
CA ASP A 382 2.71 11.37 -10.32
C ASP A 382 1.22 11.69 -10.43
N LEU A 383 0.35 10.71 -10.18
CA LEU A 383 -1.11 10.86 -10.17
C LEU A 383 -1.66 11.50 -8.89
N ARG A 384 -0.83 11.61 -7.84
CA ARG A 384 -1.21 12.28 -6.58
C ARG A 384 -1.07 13.79 -6.63
N GLN A 385 -0.29 14.29 -7.59
CA GLN A 385 -0.08 15.72 -7.77
C GLN A 385 -1.27 16.35 -8.51
N MET A 386 -1.51 17.61 -8.19
CA MET A 386 -2.52 18.38 -8.90
C MET A 386 -2.07 18.59 -10.35
N PRO A 387 -2.97 18.42 -11.34
CA PRO A 387 -2.67 18.77 -12.70
C PRO A 387 -2.39 20.28 -12.82
N ALA A 388 -1.50 20.65 -13.75
CA ALA A 388 -1.09 22.04 -13.96
C ALA A 388 -2.28 23.00 -14.15
N ALA A 389 -3.37 22.53 -14.76
CA ALA A 389 -4.59 23.30 -14.92
C ALA A 389 -5.27 23.71 -13.60
N ALA A 390 -5.03 22.96 -12.53
CA ALA A 390 -5.59 23.24 -11.19
C ALA A 390 -4.58 23.94 -10.26
N ALA A 391 -3.34 24.17 -10.69
CA ALA A 391 -2.29 24.77 -9.87
C ALA A 391 -2.59 26.23 -9.45
N ALA A 392 -3.46 26.92 -10.20
CA ALA A 392 -3.88 28.28 -9.90
C ALA A 392 -5.00 28.39 -8.84
N MET A 393 -5.54 27.25 -8.37
CA MET A 393 -6.57 27.25 -7.34
C MET A 393 -6.02 27.78 -6.00
N ASP A 394 -6.83 28.58 -5.28
CA ASP A 394 -6.52 28.94 -3.89
C ASP A 394 -6.81 27.72 -3.00
N GLY A 395 -5.81 26.93 -2.72
CA GLY A 395 -5.94 25.70 -1.94
C GLY A 395 -4.67 25.36 -1.16
N VAL A 396 -4.84 24.69 -0.02
CA VAL A 396 -3.76 24.28 0.86
C VAL A 396 -2.91 23.19 0.20
N SER A 397 -1.61 23.39 0.17
CA SER A 397 -0.66 22.42 -0.36
C SER A 397 -0.45 21.27 0.64
N LEU A 398 -0.81 20.05 0.28
CA LEU A 398 -0.54 18.85 1.08
C LEU A 398 0.51 17.99 0.39
N MET A 399 1.64 17.77 1.06
CA MET A 399 2.73 17.01 0.46
C MET A 399 3.64 16.37 1.51
N THR A 400 4.48 15.43 1.05
CA THR A 400 5.55 14.93 1.92
C THR A 400 6.67 15.96 2.02
N VAL A 401 7.44 15.89 3.12
CA VAL A 401 8.63 16.77 3.29
C VAL A 401 9.57 16.67 2.10
N HIS A 402 9.79 15.48 1.53
CA HIS A 402 10.63 15.32 0.33
C HIS A 402 10.14 16.17 -0.86
N ALA A 403 8.82 16.22 -1.06
CA ALA A 403 8.23 16.99 -2.16
C ALA A 403 8.27 18.50 -1.93
N SER A 404 8.44 18.95 -0.67
CA SER A 404 8.51 20.37 -0.34
C SER A 404 9.90 20.98 -0.52
N LYS A 405 10.92 20.17 -0.84
CA LYS A 405 12.27 20.68 -1.04
C LYS A 405 12.30 21.68 -2.20
N GLY A 406 12.92 22.84 -2.00
CA GLY A 406 12.91 23.96 -2.96
C GLY A 406 11.69 24.88 -2.88
N LEU A 407 10.61 24.47 -2.22
CA LEU A 407 9.40 25.28 -2.02
C LEU A 407 9.48 26.11 -0.74
N GLU A 408 8.58 27.09 -0.61
CA GLU A 408 8.40 27.91 0.59
C GLU A 408 6.94 28.36 0.72
N PHE A 409 6.47 28.52 1.95
CA PHE A 409 5.08 28.84 2.26
C PHE A 409 5.02 29.87 3.40
N GLU A 410 4.02 30.73 3.40
CA GLU A 410 3.80 31.69 4.51
C GLU A 410 3.54 30.96 5.82
N ALA A 411 2.77 29.86 5.75
CA ALA A 411 2.50 29.00 6.89
C ALA A 411 2.78 27.52 6.60
N VAL A 412 3.44 26.84 7.54
CA VAL A 412 3.73 25.41 7.47
C VAL A 412 3.19 24.70 8.70
N HIS A 413 2.46 23.61 8.47
CA HIS A 413 1.91 22.73 9.50
C HIS A 413 2.57 21.34 9.41
N ILE A 414 3.17 20.87 10.50
CA ILE A 414 3.87 19.57 10.56
C ILE A 414 3.15 18.66 11.57
N PRO A 415 2.18 17.85 11.13
CA PRO A 415 1.51 16.90 12.00
C PRO A 415 2.33 15.61 12.19
N GLY A 416 2.04 14.88 13.27
CA GLY A 416 2.68 13.61 13.57
C GLY A 416 3.96 13.72 14.35
N MET A 417 4.13 14.77 15.14
CA MET A 417 5.28 14.99 16.01
C MET A 417 5.23 14.07 17.24
N VAL A 418 5.35 12.76 16.98
CA VAL A 418 5.24 11.70 18.00
C VAL A 418 6.27 10.61 17.76
N GLY A 419 6.61 9.85 18.79
CA GLY A 419 7.52 8.69 18.69
C GLY A 419 7.02 7.70 17.63
N GLN A 420 7.92 7.27 16.74
CA GLN A 420 7.65 6.44 15.56
C GLN A 420 6.68 7.09 14.53
N GLY A 421 6.49 8.38 14.61
CA GLY A 421 5.76 9.18 13.64
C GLY A 421 6.72 10.09 12.86
N PHE A 422 7.18 11.16 13.50
CA PHE A 422 8.28 11.99 13.06
C PHE A 422 9.21 12.26 14.26
N PRO A 423 10.36 11.59 14.37
CA PRO A 423 11.01 10.69 13.42
C PRO A 423 10.28 9.34 13.24
N SER A 424 10.36 8.81 12.01
CA SER A 424 9.80 7.50 11.71
C SER A 424 10.72 6.37 12.16
N GLY A 425 10.15 5.19 12.46
CA GLY A 425 10.95 3.99 12.76
C GLY A 425 11.69 3.49 11.52
N GLY A 426 13.01 3.31 11.61
CA GLY A 426 13.82 2.76 10.54
C GLY A 426 13.47 1.31 10.23
N ARG A 427 13.36 0.98 8.94
CA ARG A 427 13.18 -0.40 8.47
C ARG A 427 14.51 -0.94 7.96
N THR A 428 14.98 -2.03 8.55
CA THR A 428 16.13 -2.75 8.01
C THR A 428 15.70 -3.52 6.75
N PRO A 429 16.35 -3.33 5.60
CA PRO A 429 16.06 -4.09 4.40
C PRO A 429 16.29 -5.59 4.61
N ARG A 430 15.59 -6.42 3.85
CA ARG A 430 15.74 -7.89 3.92
C ARG A 430 17.14 -8.37 3.52
N CYS A 431 17.81 -7.61 2.66
CA CYS A 431 19.19 -7.80 2.27
C CYS A 431 19.94 -6.49 2.53
N PRO A 432 20.49 -6.27 3.74
CA PRO A 432 21.33 -5.12 4.03
C PRO A 432 22.67 -5.26 3.26
N PRO A 433 23.34 -4.14 2.94
CA PRO A 433 24.66 -4.20 2.35
C PRO A 433 25.63 -4.96 3.27
N PRO A 434 26.61 -5.67 2.71
CA PRO A 434 27.68 -6.28 3.49
C PRO A 434 28.42 -5.25 4.35
N ASP A 435 29.00 -5.72 5.47
CA ASP A 435 29.77 -4.89 6.39
C ASP A 435 30.97 -4.25 5.64
N GLY A 436 31.23 -2.99 5.92
CA GLY A 436 32.33 -2.22 5.30
C GLY A 436 32.07 -1.70 3.88
N LEU A 437 30.94 -2.01 3.23
CA LEU A 437 30.60 -1.51 1.89
C LEU A 437 29.89 -0.14 1.89
N VAL A 438 29.47 0.36 3.04
CA VAL A 438 28.84 1.68 3.14
C VAL A 438 29.92 2.72 3.43
N ALA A 439 30.21 3.56 2.45
CA ALA A 439 31.19 4.63 2.60
C ALA A 439 30.79 5.62 3.71
N GLY A 440 31.75 6.02 4.55
CA GLY A 440 31.51 6.88 5.71
C GLY A 440 30.92 6.17 6.92
N ALA A 441 30.86 4.84 6.89
CA ALA A 441 30.39 3.99 7.98
C ALA A 441 31.42 2.88 8.33
N GLU A 442 32.69 3.21 8.23
CA GLU A 442 33.80 2.30 8.53
C GLU A 442 33.67 1.79 9.97
N GLY A 443 33.82 0.49 10.16
CA GLY A 443 33.70 -0.16 11.48
C GLY A 443 32.27 -0.45 11.94
N LEU A 444 31.24 -0.08 11.16
CA LEU A 444 29.85 -0.45 11.43
C LEU A 444 29.41 -1.67 10.62
N SER A 445 28.50 -2.47 11.18
CA SER A 445 27.79 -3.44 10.38
C SER A 445 26.91 -2.74 9.34
N GLY A 446 26.64 -3.40 8.21
CA GLY A 446 25.75 -2.84 7.19
C GLY A 446 24.35 -2.47 7.72
N VAL A 447 23.86 -3.19 8.75
CA VAL A 447 22.60 -2.89 9.43
C VAL A 447 22.71 -1.61 10.26
N ASP A 448 23.79 -1.46 11.02
CA ASP A 448 23.97 -0.29 11.90
C ASP A 448 24.26 0.98 11.08
N ALA A 449 24.99 0.84 9.97
CA ALA A 449 25.18 1.90 9.00
C ALA A 449 23.83 2.42 8.43
N ILE A 450 22.90 1.52 8.11
CA ILE A 450 21.56 1.90 7.65
C ILE A 450 20.78 2.59 8.77
N ARG A 451 20.79 2.06 9.99
CA ARG A 451 20.07 2.66 11.13
C ARG A 451 20.57 4.06 11.46
N ARG A 452 21.90 4.21 11.54
CA ARG A 452 22.53 5.52 11.76
C ARG A 452 22.15 6.52 10.70
N GLY A 453 22.24 6.10 9.42
CA GLY A 453 21.90 6.96 8.31
C GLY A 453 20.43 7.31 8.24
N HIS A 454 19.53 6.40 8.65
CA HIS A 454 18.11 6.71 8.75
C HIS A 454 17.83 7.78 9.83
N ALA A 455 18.46 7.67 10.99
CA ALA A 455 18.31 8.67 12.06
C ALA A 455 18.77 10.05 11.61
N GLU A 456 19.90 10.13 10.91
CA GLU A 456 20.43 11.38 10.34
C GLU A 456 19.48 11.96 9.29
N GLU A 457 18.93 11.12 8.39
CA GLU A 457 17.97 11.57 7.38
C GLU A 457 16.68 12.10 8.00
N GLU A 458 16.19 11.51 9.10
CA GLU A 458 15.00 12.00 9.82
C GLU A 458 15.22 13.39 10.43
N GLU A 459 16.43 13.66 10.96
CA GLU A 459 16.80 15.01 11.42
C GLU A 459 16.83 16.01 10.26
N CYS A 460 17.44 15.64 9.14
CA CYS A 460 17.46 16.47 7.93
C CYS A 460 16.06 16.75 7.39
N LEU A 461 15.16 15.76 7.41
CA LEU A 461 13.77 15.93 7.00
C LEU A 461 13.03 16.94 7.89
N PHE A 462 13.20 16.88 9.21
CA PHE A 462 12.58 17.85 10.10
C PHE A 462 13.12 19.27 9.86
N PHE A 463 14.44 19.40 9.73
CA PHE A 463 15.09 20.68 9.41
C PHE A 463 14.57 21.27 8.10
N VAL A 464 14.47 20.44 7.05
CA VAL A 464 13.89 20.86 5.76
C VAL A 464 12.44 21.31 5.95
N ALA A 465 11.60 20.53 6.64
CA ALA A 465 10.20 20.86 6.84
C ALA A 465 10.02 22.20 7.57
N ALA A 466 10.73 22.39 8.69
CA ALA A 466 10.67 23.63 9.47
C ALA A 466 11.17 24.85 8.67
N SER A 467 12.23 24.69 7.88
CA SER A 467 12.82 25.76 7.05
C SER A 467 12.00 26.10 5.80
N ARG A 468 10.85 25.43 5.55
CA ARG A 468 9.90 25.83 4.48
C ARG A 468 9.00 26.98 4.89
N ALA A 469 8.84 27.23 6.20
CA ALA A 469 7.99 28.28 6.72
C ALA A 469 8.64 29.67 6.52
N ARG A 470 7.86 30.62 6.05
CA ARG A 470 8.26 32.04 5.99
C ARG A 470 7.95 32.73 7.32
N ARG A 471 6.74 32.52 7.89
CA ARG A 471 6.28 33.28 9.05
C ARG A 471 5.64 32.41 10.13
N HIS A 472 4.77 31.47 9.75
CA HIS A 472 4.04 30.66 10.71
C HIS A 472 4.49 29.19 10.63
N LEU A 473 4.90 28.64 11.77
CA LEU A 473 5.28 27.23 11.91
C LEU A 473 4.47 26.59 13.03
N THR A 474 3.69 25.57 12.71
CA THR A 474 2.88 24.82 13.68
C THR A 474 3.28 23.35 13.69
N LEU A 475 3.68 22.83 14.85
CA LEU A 475 4.02 21.44 15.11
C LEU A 475 2.84 20.77 15.83
N LEU A 476 2.32 19.66 15.32
CA LEU A 476 1.14 19.00 15.91
C LEU A 476 1.44 17.58 16.35
N ALA A 477 0.91 17.20 17.50
CA ALA A 477 1.12 15.89 18.12
C ALA A 477 -0.12 15.36 18.82
N ALA A 478 -0.34 14.03 18.76
CA ALA A 478 -1.39 13.35 19.52
C ALA A 478 -0.77 12.55 20.69
N ARG A 479 -1.30 12.75 21.92
CA ARG A 479 -0.79 12.12 23.15
C ARG A 479 -1.14 10.63 23.30
N ARG A 480 -2.16 10.16 22.60
CA ARG A 480 -2.65 8.77 22.65
C ARG A 480 -2.60 8.09 21.27
N LYS A 481 -2.57 6.78 21.29
CA LYS A 481 -2.79 5.94 20.10
C LYS A 481 -4.30 5.75 19.89
N ALA A 482 -4.71 5.24 18.71
CA ALA A 482 -6.12 4.94 18.42
C ALA A 482 -6.75 3.97 19.43
N ASN A 483 -5.97 3.05 20.01
CA ASN A 483 -6.41 2.14 21.07
C ASN A 483 -6.46 2.76 22.48
N GLY A 484 -6.29 4.07 22.61
CA GLY A 484 -6.34 4.82 23.87
C GLY A 484 -5.07 4.77 24.73
N SER A 485 -4.07 3.95 24.39
CA SER A 485 -2.80 3.90 25.12
C SER A 485 -1.97 5.16 24.91
N GLY A 486 -1.17 5.56 25.92
CA GLY A 486 -0.26 6.71 25.82
C GLY A 486 0.75 6.56 24.67
N ARG A 487 1.10 7.69 24.07
CA ARG A 487 2.10 7.79 23.01
C ARG A 487 3.15 8.84 23.37
N PRO A 488 4.46 8.52 23.33
CA PRO A 488 5.49 9.53 23.56
C PRO A 488 5.47 10.56 22.44
N LEU A 489 5.68 11.82 22.79
CA LEU A 489 5.88 12.90 21.83
C LEU A 489 7.21 12.69 21.07
N SER A 490 7.40 13.44 20.02
CA SER A 490 8.63 13.41 19.23
C SER A 490 9.81 13.97 20.06
N PRO A 491 10.97 13.30 20.09
CA PRO A 491 12.17 13.85 20.71
C PRO A 491 12.68 15.10 19.98
N PHE A 492 12.19 15.39 18.78
CA PHE A 492 12.53 16.62 18.06
C PHE A 492 11.89 17.85 18.68
N LEU A 493 10.78 17.72 19.41
CA LEU A 493 10.14 18.81 20.12
C LEU A 493 11.02 19.30 21.28
N ASP A 494 11.72 18.37 21.96
CA ASP A 494 12.62 18.72 23.07
C ASP A 494 13.79 19.63 22.58
N LYS A 495 14.28 19.40 21.35
CA LYS A 495 15.36 20.18 20.75
C LYS A 495 14.97 21.63 20.42
N VAL A 496 13.69 21.93 20.34
CA VAL A 496 13.17 23.27 19.99
C VAL A 496 12.31 23.91 21.08
N ALA A 497 12.21 23.26 22.23
CA ALA A 497 11.31 23.64 23.33
C ALA A 497 11.52 25.08 23.82
N GLU A 498 12.75 25.60 23.80
CA GLU A 498 13.07 26.96 24.25
C GLU A 498 12.61 28.07 23.28
N VAL A 499 12.41 27.73 22.01
CA VAL A 499 12.11 28.71 20.95
C VAL A 499 10.74 28.51 20.30
N VAL A 500 10.00 27.46 20.71
CA VAL A 500 8.66 27.13 20.24
C VAL A 500 7.69 27.21 21.41
N ARG A 501 6.55 27.91 21.23
CA ARG A 501 5.52 28.03 22.28
C ARG A 501 4.63 26.78 22.32
N ASP A 502 4.40 26.25 23.50
CA ASP A 502 3.38 25.21 23.70
C ASP A 502 2.01 25.89 23.84
N VAL A 503 1.14 25.63 22.88
CA VAL A 503 -0.23 26.16 22.88
C VAL A 503 -1.19 24.98 23.01
N PRO A 504 -1.85 24.82 24.16
CA PRO A 504 -2.84 23.76 24.31
C PRO A 504 -3.99 24.00 23.33
N ASP A 505 -4.29 23.00 22.53
CA ASP A 505 -5.45 23.07 21.63
C ASP A 505 -6.73 23.04 22.48
N PRO A 506 -7.67 23.96 22.27
CA PRO A 506 -8.95 23.88 22.94
C PRO A 506 -9.64 22.57 22.55
N PRO A 507 -10.38 21.91 23.45
CA PRO A 507 -11.10 20.70 23.11
C PRO A 507 -11.99 20.98 21.90
N LEU A 508 -11.69 20.31 20.81
CA LEU A 508 -12.44 20.41 19.56
C LEU A 508 -13.80 19.76 19.77
N HIS A 509 -14.80 20.55 20.21
CA HIS A 509 -16.19 20.11 20.28
C HIS A 509 -16.82 20.00 18.89
N LEU A 510 -16.15 19.27 18.01
CA LEU A 510 -16.72 18.86 16.74
C LEU A 510 -17.56 17.61 17.00
N ARG A 511 -18.84 17.82 17.38
CA ARG A 511 -19.86 16.79 17.21
C ARG A 511 -20.04 16.62 15.70
N GLU A 512 -19.19 15.79 15.10
CA GLU A 512 -19.59 15.17 13.85
C GLU A 512 -20.81 14.30 14.18
N ALA A 513 -21.89 14.48 13.42
CA ALA A 513 -23.00 13.54 13.49
C ALA A 513 -22.40 12.14 13.29
N PRO A 514 -22.70 11.15 14.14
CA PRO A 514 -22.17 9.82 13.96
C PRO A 514 -22.47 9.39 12.52
N GLU A 515 -21.44 8.99 11.77
CA GLU A 515 -21.67 8.41 10.46
C GLU A 515 -22.64 7.24 10.64
N PRO A 516 -23.66 7.10 9.77
CA PRO A 516 -24.55 5.97 9.85
C PRO A 516 -23.70 4.69 9.83
N ASP A 517 -24.09 3.69 10.61
CA ASP A 517 -23.38 2.41 10.74
C ASP A 517 -23.32 1.70 9.37
N ARG A 518 -22.33 2.09 8.57
CA ARG A 518 -22.11 1.54 7.21
C ARG A 518 -21.52 0.13 7.22
N HIS A 519 -21.27 -0.42 8.40
CA HIS A 519 -20.65 -1.73 8.55
C HIS A 519 -21.68 -2.85 8.65
N ARG A 520 -22.86 -2.55 9.18
CA ARG A 520 -23.96 -3.50 9.26
C ARG A 520 -24.66 -3.64 7.92
N ILE A 521 -24.75 -4.89 7.48
CA ILE A 521 -25.43 -5.28 6.23
C ILE A 521 -26.55 -6.24 6.62
N GLY A 522 -27.77 -5.92 6.21
CA GLY A 522 -28.91 -6.80 6.43
C GLY A 522 -28.72 -8.12 5.69
N VAL A 523 -28.66 -9.24 6.43
CA VAL A 523 -28.59 -10.59 5.88
C VAL A 523 -29.69 -11.43 6.52
N ALA A 524 -30.57 -11.99 5.71
CA ALA A 524 -31.55 -12.96 6.13
C ALA A 524 -31.02 -14.36 5.81
N TRP A 525 -30.66 -15.11 6.84
CA TRP A 525 -30.16 -16.48 6.71
C TRP A 525 -31.29 -17.47 6.54
N GLU A 526 -31.24 -18.30 5.50
CA GLU A 526 -32.16 -19.42 5.31
C GLU A 526 -31.70 -20.63 6.13
N GLY A 527 -31.94 -20.59 7.43
CA GLY A 527 -31.44 -21.53 8.43
C GLY A 527 -30.08 -21.18 9.01
N PRO A 528 -29.52 -21.97 9.92
CA PRO A 528 -28.21 -21.73 10.51
C PRO A 528 -27.11 -21.75 9.44
N PRO A 529 -26.36 -20.66 9.23
CA PRO A 529 -25.28 -20.64 8.26
C PRO A 529 -24.13 -21.55 8.72
N SER A 530 -23.41 -22.11 7.74
CA SER A 530 -22.28 -22.98 8.00
C SER A 530 -21.07 -22.54 7.14
N PHE A 531 -19.89 -22.44 7.76
CA PHE A 531 -18.66 -22.03 7.08
C PHE A 531 -17.47 -22.89 7.49
N THR A 532 -16.52 -23.03 6.58
CA THR A 532 -15.26 -23.74 6.87
C THR A 532 -14.33 -22.90 7.75
N ALA A 533 -13.35 -23.55 8.37
CA ALA A 533 -12.34 -22.86 9.19
C ALA A 533 -11.57 -21.82 8.39
N GLU A 534 -11.29 -22.06 7.11
CA GLU A 534 -10.61 -21.12 6.19
C GLU A 534 -11.47 -19.90 5.89
N GLN A 535 -12.78 -20.10 5.69
CA GLN A 535 -13.73 -19.02 5.45
C GLN A 535 -13.83 -18.12 6.69
N ILE A 536 -13.95 -18.69 7.89
CA ILE A 536 -13.95 -17.92 9.15
C ILE A 536 -12.62 -17.19 9.37
N SER A 537 -11.49 -17.81 9.03
CA SER A 537 -10.18 -17.13 9.05
C SER A 537 -10.10 -15.97 8.04
N LEU A 538 -10.88 -15.99 6.95
CA LEU A 538 -10.99 -14.84 6.05
C LEU A 538 -11.78 -13.70 6.69
N TYR A 539 -12.84 -13.98 7.43
CA TYR A 539 -13.56 -12.95 8.19
C TYR A 539 -12.63 -12.26 9.19
N ASP A 540 -11.83 -13.00 9.95
CA ASP A 540 -10.85 -12.44 10.90
C ASP A 540 -9.86 -11.48 10.26
N ARG A 541 -9.50 -11.71 9.00
CA ARG A 541 -8.58 -10.84 8.24
C ARG A 541 -9.26 -9.63 7.63
N CYS A 542 -10.48 -9.76 7.14
CA CYS A 542 -11.29 -8.69 6.58
C CYS A 542 -12.76 -9.15 6.44
N PRO A 543 -13.65 -8.75 7.36
CA PRO A 543 -15.07 -9.09 7.33
C PRO A 543 -15.75 -8.68 6.02
N ARG A 544 -15.39 -7.50 5.46
CA ARG A 544 -15.95 -7.01 4.19
C ARG A 544 -15.59 -7.92 3.01
N ARG A 545 -14.35 -8.42 2.97
CA ARG A 545 -13.94 -9.38 1.95
C ARG A 545 -14.66 -10.71 2.08
N PHE A 546 -14.85 -11.19 3.32
CA PHE A 546 -15.65 -12.39 3.58
C PHE A 546 -17.08 -12.22 3.07
N PHE A 547 -17.71 -11.06 3.35
CA PHE A 547 -19.05 -10.75 2.85
C PHE A 547 -19.14 -10.86 1.32
N TYR A 548 -18.29 -10.17 0.59
CA TYR A 548 -18.31 -10.21 -0.87
C TYR A 548 -18.10 -11.63 -1.41
N THR A 549 -17.14 -12.37 -0.82
CA THR A 549 -16.76 -13.70 -1.33
C THR A 549 -17.75 -14.79 -0.97
N HIS A 550 -18.23 -14.83 0.28
CA HIS A 550 -18.94 -15.99 0.81
C HIS A 550 -20.43 -15.72 1.12
N VAL A 551 -20.83 -14.48 1.32
CA VAL A 551 -22.23 -14.13 1.63
C VAL A 551 -22.94 -13.62 0.38
N LEU A 552 -22.34 -12.66 -0.32
CA LEU A 552 -22.90 -12.12 -1.57
C LEU A 552 -22.62 -13.04 -2.78
N GLY A 553 -21.57 -13.86 -2.74
CA GLY A 553 -21.14 -14.71 -3.85
C GLY A 553 -20.54 -13.93 -5.04
N ALA A 554 -20.08 -12.71 -4.81
CA ALA A 554 -19.48 -11.91 -5.87
C ALA A 554 -18.15 -12.52 -6.32
N ALA A 555 -18.01 -12.77 -7.62
CA ALA A 555 -16.77 -13.25 -8.19
C ALA A 555 -15.67 -12.17 -8.07
N GLY A 556 -14.54 -12.55 -7.54
CA GLY A 556 -13.37 -11.67 -7.47
C GLY A 556 -12.51 -11.80 -8.73
N GLY A 557 -12.23 -10.69 -9.42
CA GLY A 557 -11.31 -10.69 -10.56
C GLY A 557 -9.86 -10.92 -10.10
N ARG A 558 -9.34 -12.14 -10.20
CA ARG A 558 -7.90 -12.44 -10.13
C ARG A 558 -7.41 -12.77 -11.52
N ARG A 559 -6.34 -12.10 -11.95
CA ARG A 559 -5.64 -12.50 -13.17
C ARG A 559 -4.91 -13.81 -12.90
N SER A 560 -5.12 -14.80 -13.75
CA SER A 560 -4.33 -16.01 -13.76
C SER A 560 -2.93 -15.67 -14.29
N THR A 561 -1.91 -15.68 -13.42
CA THR A 561 -0.50 -15.59 -13.82
C THR A 561 0.10 -17.00 -13.97
N PRO A 562 1.21 -17.18 -14.69
CA PRO A 562 1.88 -18.48 -14.76
C PRO A 562 2.15 -19.10 -13.38
N PHE A 563 2.53 -18.27 -12.40
CA PHE A 563 2.74 -18.71 -11.02
C PHE A 563 1.44 -19.16 -10.33
N VAL A 564 0.33 -18.46 -10.54
CA VAL A 564 -0.99 -18.88 -10.00
C VAL A 564 -1.43 -20.19 -10.66
N ARG A 565 -1.31 -20.33 -11.99
CA ARG A 565 -1.64 -21.56 -12.69
C ARG A 565 -0.82 -22.77 -12.19
N MET A 566 0.46 -22.57 -11.92
CA MET A 566 1.30 -23.60 -11.29
C MET A 566 0.74 -24.03 -9.94
N HIS A 567 0.33 -23.06 -9.07
CA HIS A 567 -0.27 -23.40 -7.80
C HIS A 567 -1.64 -24.07 -7.95
N ASP A 568 -2.45 -23.71 -8.94
CA ASP A 568 -3.73 -24.37 -9.22
C ASP A 568 -3.52 -25.84 -9.58
N VAL A 569 -2.51 -26.15 -10.42
CA VAL A 569 -2.09 -27.53 -10.72
C VAL A 569 -1.67 -28.27 -9.45
N VAL A 570 -0.80 -27.67 -8.64
CA VAL A 570 -0.35 -28.28 -7.37
C VAL A 570 -1.54 -28.55 -6.46
N HIS A 571 -2.46 -27.58 -6.28
CA HIS A 571 -3.64 -27.77 -5.43
C HIS A 571 -4.57 -28.87 -5.94
N GLU A 572 -4.70 -29.05 -7.23
CA GLU A 572 -5.51 -30.11 -7.82
C GLU A 572 -4.90 -31.49 -7.57
N VAL A 573 -3.61 -31.64 -7.78
CA VAL A 573 -2.89 -32.88 -7.44
C VAL A 573 -2.95 -33.17 -5.94
N LEU A 574 -2.77 -32.16 -5.08
CA LEU A 574 -2.91 -32.31 -3.64
C LEU A 574 -4.34 -32.70 -3.23
N ARG A 575 -5.35 -32.21 -3.94
CA ARG A 575 -6.76 -32.61 -3.73
C ARG A 575 -6.94 -34.09 -4.08
N TRP A 576 -6.53 -34.49 -5.28
CA TRP A 576 -6.60 -35.90 -5.72
C TRP A 576 -5.90 -36.85 -4.74
N LEU A 577 -4.72 -36.46 -4.24
CA LEU A 577 -3.99 -37.24 -3.22
C LEU A 577 -4.73 -37.41 -1.89
N ARG A 578 -5.71 -36.56 -1.59
CA ARG A 578 -6.48 -36.53 -0.34
C ARG A 578 -7.87 -37.13 -0.45
N GLU A 579 -8.41 -37.25 -1.66
CA GLU A 579 -9.78 -37.73 -1.89
C GLU A 579 -9.91 -39.23 -1.63
N ASP A 580 -8.85 -40.01 -1.83
CA ASP A 580 -8.87 -41.45 -1.59
C ASP A 580 -7.68 -41.86 -0.69
N ALA A 581 -7.99 -42.58 0.39
CA ALA A 581 -6.96 -43.10 1.30
C ALA A 581 -5.95 -44.04 0.59
N ARG A 582 -6.34 -44.69 -0.50
CA ARG A 582 -5.48 -45.52 -1.34
C ARG A 582 -4.36 -44.71 -2.00
N ASN A 583 -4.55 -43.41 -2.18
CA ASN A 583 -3.56 -42.54 -2.77
C ASN A 583 -2.46 -42.12 -1.76
N TRP A 584 -2.57 -42.49 -0.49
CA TRP A 584 -1.60 -42.13 0.54
C TRP A 584 -0.21 -42.69 0.30
N GLY A 585 -0.13 -43.96 -0.07
CA GLY A 585 1.12 -44.69 -0.27
C GLY A 585 1.50 -44.94 -1.74
N LEU A 586 0.97 -44.15 -2.68
CA LEU A 586 1.30 -44.29 -4.09
C LEU A 586 2.79 -44.08 -4.35
N PRO A 587 3.38 -44.82 -5.29
CA PRO A 587 4.77 -44.58 -5.74
C PRO A 587 4.86 -43.20 -6.41
N LEU A 588 5.99 -42.53 -6.23
CA LEU A 588 6.21 -41.18 -6.74
C LEU A 588 6.00 -41.08 -8.27
N GLU A 589 6.27 -42.15 -9.02
CA GLU A 589 6.03 -42.22 -10.47
C GLU A 589 4.53 -42.05 -10.82
N ALA A 590 3.64 -42.69 -10.07
CA ALA A 590 2.20 -42.56 -10.28
C ALA A 590 1.71 -41.14 -9.97
N VAL A 591 2.27 -40.52 -8.93
CA VAL A 591 1.97 -39.13 -8.57
C VAL A 591 2.50 -38.16 -9.61
N ARG A 592 3.69 -38.43 -10.18
CA ARG A 592 4.25 -37.64 -11.29
C ARG A 592 3.37 -37.73 -12.53
N ALA A 593 2.90 -38.92 -12.88
CA ALA A 593 2.02 -39.12 -14.04
C ALA A 593 0.71 -38.29 -13.89
N CYS A 594 0.12 -38.28 -12.69
CA CYS A 594 -1.03 -37.43 -12.40
C CYS A 594 -0.70 -35.94 -12.52
N PHE A 595 0.43 -35.50 -11.94
CA PHE A 595 0.88 -34.12 -12.03
C PHE A 595 1.07 -33.69 -13.48
N ASP A 596 1.71 -34.50 -14.30
CA ASP A 596 1.99 -34.22 -15.71
C ASP A 596 0.70 -34.14 -16.54
N ALA A 597 -0.31 -34.98 -16.23
CA ALA A 597 -1.61 -34.92 -16.86
C ALA A 597 -2.33 -33.59 -16.55
N VAL A 598 -2.40 -33.21 -15.26
CA VAL A 598 -3.00 -31.94 -14.83
C VAL A 598 -2.22 -30.73 -15.37
N TRP A 599 -0.87 -30.84 -15.43
CA TRP A 599 -0.02 -29.79 -15.98
C TRP A 599 -0.30 -29.56 -17.47
N SER A 600 -0.44 -30.64 -18.24
CA SER A 600 -0.75 -30.56 -19.68
C SER A 600 -2.09 -29.89 -19.96
N GLU A 601 -3.08 -30.04 -19.07
CA GLU A 601 -4.39 -29.43 -19.20
C GLU A 601 -4.42 -27.97 -18.72
N LYS A 602 -3.83 -27.65 -17.56
CA LYS A 602 -4.02 -26.37 -16.83
C LYS A 602 -2.73 -25.58 -16.59
N GLY A 603 -1.58 -26.18 -16.81
CA GLY A 603 -0.29 -25.55 -16.55
C GLY A 603 0.00 -24.34 -17.43
N PRO A 604 0.92 -23.46 -17.02
CA PRO A 604 1.39 -22.38 -17.87
C PRO A 604 2.20 -22.91 -19.06
N THR A 605 2.01 -22.28 -20.22
CA THR A 605 2.77 -22.58 -21.45
C THR A 605 3.76 -21.49 -21.82
N GLU A 606 3.78 -20.38 -21.09
CA GLU A 606 4.56 -19.16 -21.37
C GLU A 606 5.49 -18.81 -20.20
N GLY A 607 6.50 -18.01 -20.50
CA GLY A 607 7.48 -17.57 -19.51
C GLY A 607 8.40 -18.68 -19.03
N TYR A 608 8.58 -18.79 -17.73
CA TYR A 608 9.41 -19.81 -17.07
C TYR A 608 8.64 -21.11 -16.80
N ALA A 609 7.91 -21.62 -17.81
CA ALA A 609 7.00 -22.76 -17.65
C ALA A 609 7.71 -24.02 -17.12
N GLU A 610 8.91 -24.32 -17.61
CA GLU A 610 9.69 -25.50 -17.18
C GLU A 610 10.18 -25.38 -15.74
N GLU A 611 10.67 -24.19 -15.33
CA GLU A 611 11.07 -23.94 -13.95
C GLU A 611 9.87 -24.01 -13.00
N LEU A 612 8.73 -23.46 -13.42
CA LEU A 612 7.49 -23.54 -12.64
C LEU A 612 7.00 -24.98 -12.52
N ARG A 613 7.12 -25.80 -13.59
CA ARG A 613 6.77 -27.22 -13.54
C ARG A 613 7.64 -27.98 -12.55
N ARG A 614 8.94 -27.75 -12.59
CA ARG A 614 9.88 -28.34 -11.63
C ARG A 614 9.54 -27.94 -10.19
N MET A 615 9.39 -26.62 -9.94
CA MET A 615 9.01 -26.09 -8.62
C MET A 615 7.67 -26.65 -8.13
N GLY A 616 6.66 -26.73 -9.01
CA GLY A 616 5.36 -27.28 -8.67
C GLY A 616 5.44 -28.75 -8.26
N PHE A 617 6.23 -29.56 -8.99
CA PHE A 617 6.40 -30.97 -8.64
C PHE A 617 7.21 -31.15 -7.34
N GLU A 618 8.24 -30.33 -7.09
CA GLU A 618 8.99 -30.32 -5.82
C GLU A 618 8.09 -30.12 -4.59
N LEU A 619 7.02 -29.30 -4.71
CA LEU A 619 6.03 -29.14 -3.65
C LEU A 619 5.22 -30.43 -3.42
N VAL A 620 4.85 -31.13 -4.48
CA VAL A 620 4.14 -32.42 -4.38
C VAL A 620 5.03 -33.50 -3.76
N GLU A 621 6.29 -33.58 -4.21
CA GLU A 621 7.28 -34.49 -3.61
C GLU A 621 7.50 -34.22 -2.12
N ALA A 622 7.54 -32.94 -1.74
CA ALA A 622 7.67 -32.56 -0.33
C ALA A 622 6.51 -33.12 0.52
N LEU A 623 5.27 -33.10 0.01
CA LEU A 623 4.15 -33.75 0.70
C LEU A 623 4.37 -35.26 0.82
N MET A 624 4.73 -35.93 -0.26
CA MET A 624 4.93 -37.40 -0.27
C MET A 624 5.98 -37.81 0.78
N ARG A 625 7.11 -37.10 0.86
CA ARG A 625 8.12 -37.34 1.92
C ARG A 625 7.57 -37.24 3.34
N THR A 626 6.59 -36.35 3.60
CA THR A 626 6.00 -36.25 4.94
C THR A 626 5.02 -37.37 5.28
N ARG A 627 4.64 -38.19 4.30
CA ARG A 627 3.75 -39.35 4.45
C ARG A 627 4.51 -40.66 4.70
N GLU A 628 5.81 -40.71 4.36
CA GLU A 628 6.64 -41.90 4.51
C GLU A 628 6.63 -42.43 5.97
N GLY A 629 6.39 -43.73 6.14
CA GLY A 629 6.34 -44.38 7.45
C GLY A 629 5.09 -44.07 8.28
N HIS A 630 4.10 -43.42 7.70
CA HIS A 630 2.86 -43.07 8.40
C HIS A 630 1.63 -43.69 7.73
N VAL A 631 0.62 -44.02 8.58
CA VAL A 631 -0.65 -44.58 8.13
C VAL A 631 -1.70 -43.46 8.04
N PRO A 632 -2.52 -43.42 6.95
CA PRO A 632 -3.61 -42.48 6.85
C PRO A 632 -4.67 -42.73 7.91
N GLY A 633 -5.15 -41.66 8.53
CA GLY A 633 -6.32 -41.70 9.39
C GLY A 633 -7.61 -41.38 8.63
N LEU A 634 -8.74 -41.59 9.26
CA LEU A 634 -10.06 -41.31 8.69
C LEU A 634 -10.27 -39.79 8.57
N ARG A 635 -10.45 -39.31 7.35
CA ARG A 635 -10.68 -37.90 7.03
C ARG A 635 -12.17 -37.64 6.79
N GLU A 636 -12.84 -37.08 7.78
CA GLU A 636 -14.24 -36.72 7.72
C GLU A 636 -14.49 -35.31 8.28
N PRO A 637 -15.52 -34.60 7.78
CA PRO A 637 -15.88 -33.30 8.32
C PRO A 637 -16.37 -33.40 9.76
N VAL A 638 -15.95 -32.46 10.59
CA VAL A 638 -16.41 -32.27 11.96
C VAL A 638 -17.17 -30.96 12.03
N ALA A 639 -18.46 -31.02 12.38
CA ALA A 639 -19.28 -29.83 12.58
C ALA A 639 -19.26 -29.42 14.06
N ILE A 640 -19.05 -28.14 14.29
CA ILE A 640 -19.00 -27.49 15.61
C ILE A 640 -20.00 -26.35 15.61
N ASP A 641 -20.92 -26.32 16.56
CA ASP A 641 -21.81 -25.17 16.75
C ASP A 641 -21.10 -24.04 17.53
N LEU A 642 -21.10 -22.85 16.97
CA LEU A 642 -20.55 -21.64 17.57
C LEU A 642 -21.64 -20.68 18.10
N GLY A 643 -22.83 -21.20 18.43
CA GLY A 643 -23.95 -20.39 18.89
C GLY A 643 -24.89 -19.97 17.77
N GLY A 644 -25.32 -20.93 16.96
CA GLY A 644 -26.23 -20.74 15.82
C GLY A 644 -25.52 -20.58 14.47
N LEU A 645 -24.18 -20.66 14.46
CA LEU A 645 -23.36 -20.73 13.24
C LEU A 645 -22.56 -22.03 13.25
N GLY A 646 -22.68 -22.82 12.21
CA GLY A 646 -21.95 -24.07 12.01
C GLY A 646 -20.49 -23.78 11.55
N LEU A 647 -19.52 -24.30 12.28
CA LEU A 647 -18.11 -24.36 11.84
C LEU A 647 -17.82 -25.75 11.33
N VAL A 648 -17.57 -25.91 10.04
CA VAL A 648 -17.17 -27.18 9.44
C VAL A 648 -15.66 -27.26 9.35
N VAL A 649 -15.09 -28.27 9.97
CA VAL A 649 -13.65 -28.53 9.96
C VAL A 649 -13.38 -29.81 9.19
N LEU A 650 -12.73 -29.69 8.04
CA LEU A 650 -12.22 -30.83 7.26
C LEU A 650 -10.70 -30.68 7.17
N PRO A 651 -9.92 -31.46 7.95
CA PRO A 651 -8.47 -31.34 7.91
C PRO A 651 -7.93 -31.70 6.51
N ASP A 652 -6.80 -31.10 6.12
CA ASP A 652 -6.18 -31.44 4.84
C ASP A 652 -5.75 -32.89 4.79
N GLU A 653 -5.16 -33.39 5.89
CA GLU A 653 -4.82 -34.80 6.08
C GLU A 653 -5.05 -35.21 7.54
N VAL A 654 -5.24 -36.50 7.73
CA VAL A 654 -5.28 -37.14 9.05
C VAL A 654 -4.29 -38.30 9.03
N ARG A 655 -3.43 -38.40 10.05
CA ARG A 655 -2.57 -39.57 10.24
C ARG A 655 -2.82 -40.24 11.60
N GLY A 656 -2.61 -41.54 11.64
CA GLY A 656 -2.83 -42.33 12.84
C GLY A 656 -4.31 -42.60 13.14
N ASP A 657 -4.58 -43.27 14.25
CA ASP A 657 -5.87 -43.63 14.74
C ASP A 657 -6.00 -43.42 16.26
N GLY A 658 -7.24 -43.40 16.75
CA GLY A 658 -7.56 -43.23 18.16
C GLY A 658 -6.92 -42.01 18.81
N ALA A 659 -6.30 -42.17 19.98
CA ALA A 659 -5.67 -41.10 20.75
C ALA A 659 -4.36 -40.57 20.11
N ALA A 660 -3.76 -41.29 19.15
CA ALA A 660 -2.57 -40.88 18.43
C ALA A 660 -2.89 -40.09 17.14
N THR A 661 -4.14 -39.73 16.91
CA THR A 661 -4.58 -39.03 15.72
C THR A 661 -3.97 -37.63 15.64
N VAL A 662 -3.46 -37.30 14.46
CA VAL A 662 -2.88 -35.98 14.13
C VAL A 662 -3.62 -35.39 12.94
N TYR A 663 -4.21 -34.21 13.13
CA TYR A 663 -4.78 -33.41 12.06
C TYR A 663 -3.68 -32.55 11.43
N ARG A 664 -3.56 -32.57 10.11
CA ARG A 664 -2.49 -31.93 9.38
C ARG A 664 -3.04 -30.88 8.43
N ARG A 665 -2.48 -29.68 8.50
CA ARG A 665 -2.73 -28.60 7.55
C ARG A 665 -1.57 -28.48 6.57
N VAL A 666 -1.86 -28.59 5.28
CA VAL A 666 -0.84 -28.56 4.21
C VAL A 666 -0.83 -27.18 3.57
N ARG A 667 0.34 -26.55 3.55
CA ARG A 667 0.56 -25.22 2.97
C ARG A 667 1.68 -25.27 1.94
N THR A 668 1.43 -24.71 0.75
CA THR A 668 2.44 -24.61 -0.32
C THR A 668 3.50 -23.55 -0.04
N GLY A 669 3.25 -22.59 0.87
CA GLY A 669 4.18 -21.51 1.22
C GLY A 669 5.13 -21.86 2.38
N ARG A 670 6.03 -20.91 2.67
CA ARG A 670 6.92 -20.98 3.84
C ARG A 670 6.19 -20.60 5.13
N ARG A 671 6.73 -21.02 6.27
CA ARG A 671 6.25 -20.68 7.61
C ARG A 671 6.21 -19.15 7.80
N ARG A 672 5.15 -18.67 8.45
CA ARG A 672 5.02 -17.28 8.91
C ARG A 672 5.48 -17.14 10.36
N LYS A 673 5.89 -15.94 10.77
CA LYS A 673 6.39 -15.68 12.13
C LYS A 673 5.36 -16.02 13.22
N GLU A 674 4.08 -15.86 12.92
CA GLU A 674 2.96 -16.07 13.84
C GLU A 674 1.98 -17.12 13.27
N GLU A 675 2.54 -18.20 12.71
CA GLU A 675 1.76 -19.26 12.06
C GLU A 675 0.73 -19.87 13.03
N GLU A 676 1.13 -20.12 14.27
CA GLU A 676 0.27 -20.66 15.32
C GLU A 676 -0.92 -19.76 15.69
N ASP A 677 -0.91 -18.49 15.24
CA ASP A 677 -1.97 -17.53 15.52
C ASP A 677 -3.14 -17.59 14.51
N ASP A 678 -3.02 -18.39 13.46
CA ASP A 678 -4.13 -18.60 12.51
C ASP A 678 -5.26 -19.42 13.16
N LEU A 679 -6.48 -18.91 13.10
CA LEU A 679 -7.67 -19.51 13.72
C LEU A 679 -8.00 -20.91 13.18
N VAL A 680 -7.55 -21.27 11.99
CA VAL A 680 -7.71 -22.62 11.42
C VAL A 680 -7.10 -23.68 12.31
N TYR A 681 -5.94 -23.42 12.94
CA TYR A 681 -5.34 -24.40 13.85
C TYR A 681 -6.15 -24.58 15.14
N ALA A 682 -6.75 -23.51 15.64
CA ALA A 682 -7.67 -23.63 16.79
C ALA A 682 -8.91 -24.45 16.44
N ALA A 683 -9.49 -24.22 15.25
CA ALA A 683 -10.61 -25.00 14.74
C ALA A 683 -10.25 -26.50 14.59
N TYR A 684 -9.04 -26.78 14.04
CA TYR A 684 -8.53 -28.15 13.93
C TYR A 684 -8.35 -28.82 15.31
N LEU A 685 -7.82 -28.11 16.30
CA LEU A 685 -7.68 -28.62 17.67
C LEU A 685 -9.02 -28.89 18.34
N MET A 686 -10.02 -28.00 18.12
CA MET A 686 -11.36 -28.21 18.63
C MET A 686 -12.00 -29.47 18.01
N ALA A 687 -11.94 -29.59 16.69
CA ALA A 687 -12.48 -30.73 15.96
C ALA A 687 -11.80 -32.06 16.34
N ALA A 688 -10.46 -32.05 16.40
CA ALA A 688 -9.67 -33.22 16.80
C ALA A 688 -9.98 -33.64 18.24
N GLY A 689 -10.09 -32.67 19.16
CA GLY A 689 -10.44 -32.92 20.56
C GLY A 689 -11.85 -33.47 20.75
N LEU A 690 -12.82 -32.99 19.98
CA LEU A 690 -14.21 -33.49 20.00
C LEU A 690 -14.30 -34.94 19.51
N ARG A 691 -13.55 -35.28 18.47
CA ARG A 691 -13.66 -36.60 17.84
C ARG A 691 -12.75 -37.68 18.44
N HIS A 692 -11.52 -37.30 18.83
CA HIS A 692 -10.48 -38.23 19.25
C HIS A 692 -10.02 -38.04 20.71
N GLY A 693 -10.59 -37.05 21.40
CA GLY A 693 -10.25 -36.75 22.79
C GLY A 693 -9.07 -35.77 22.93
N PRO A 694 -8.69 -35.45 24.18
CA PRO A 694 -7.76 -34.36 24.48
C PRO A 694 -6.30 -34.61 24.06
N GLY A 695 -5.96 -35.85 23.70
CA GLY A 695 -4.61 -36.21 23.22
C GLY A 695 -4.36 -35.98 21.75
N ALA A 696 -5.39 -35.63 20.97
CA ALA A 696 -5.25 -35.36 19.54
C ALA A 696 -4.39 -34.10 19.28
N ARG A 697 -3.54 -34.17 18.24
CA ARG A 697 -2.56 -33.14 17.91
C ARG A 697 -2.85 -32.51 16.56
N VAL A 698 -2.26 -31.34 16.34
CA VAL A 698 -2.33 -30.64 15.05
C VAL A 698 -0.93 -30.29 14.57
N GLU A 699 -0.66 -30.56 13.29
CA GLU A 699 0.59 -30.24 12.61
C GLU A 699 0.35 -29.30 11.43
N ALA A 700 1.30 -28.40 11.19
CA ALA A 700 1.43 -27.63 9.95
C ALA A 700 2.53 -28.24 9.07
N ILE A 701 2.23 -28.44 7.78
CA ILE A 701 3.18 -28.89 6.78
C ILE A 701 3.46 -27.72 5.84
N HIS A 702 4.73 -27.33 5.72
CA HIS A 702 5.18 -26.27 4.82
C HIS A 702 6.01 -26.90 3.68
N LEU A 703 5.40 -26.99 2.49
CA LEU A 703 6.00 -27.67 1.35
C LEU A 703 7.21 -26.93 0.73
N SER A 704 7.33 -25.61 0.97
CA SER A 704 8.45 -24.79 0.47
C SER A 704 9.69 -24.79 1.37
N GLY A 705 9.94 -25.85 2.15
CA GLY A 705 11.23 -26.09 2.79
C GLY A 705 11.30 -26.00 4.32
N ASP A 706 10.21 -25.63 5.02
CA ASP A 706 10.20 -25.55 6.50
C ASP A 706 9.75 -26.89 7.17
N GLY A 707 9.31 -27.86 6.37
CA GLY A 707 8.96 -29.21 6.84
C GLY A 707 7.67 -29.27 7.67
N VAL A 708 7.63 -30.21 8.62
CA VAL A 708 6.49 -30.45 9.52
C VAL A 708 6.72 -29.77 10.86
N MET A 709 5.71 -29.10 11.38
CA MET A 709 5.76 -28.40 12.66
C MET A 709 4.52 -28.73 13.50
N ASP A 710 4.74 -29.16 14.74
CA ASP A 710 3.67 -29.23 15.74
C ASP A 710 3.15 -27.82 16.04
N ILE A 711 1.82 -27.72 16.24
CA ILE A 711 1.16 -26.49 16.66
C ILE A 711 0.76 -26.61 18.15
N PRO A 712 1.68 -26.31 19.10
CA PRO A 712 1.36 -26.36 20.52
C PRO A 712 0.59 -25.09 20.91
N LEU A 713 -0.69 -25.24 21.22
CA LEU A 713 -1.46 -24.16 21.83
C LEU A 713 -1.57 -24.42 23.34
N THR A 714 -1.07 -23.46 24.15
CA THR A 714 -1.31 -23.46 25.59
C THR A 714 -2.82 -23.35 25.87
N GLN A 715 -3.28 -23.88 27.01
CA GLN A 715 -4.70 -23.83 27.39
C GLN A 715 -5.27 -22.39 27.31
N ARG A 716 -4.49 -21.39 27.76
CA ARG A 716 -4.88 -19.97 27.69
C ARG A 716 -5.07 -19.50 26.23
N LYS A 717 -4.14 -19.86 25.33
CA LYS A 717 -4.25 -19.50 23.90
C LYS A 717 -5.47 -20.20 23.29
N ARG A 718 -5.71 -21.47 23.62
CA ARG A 718 -6.87 -22.25 23.14
C ARG A 718 -8.18 -21.58 23.53
N THR A 719 -8.40 -21.31 24.82
CA THR A 719 -9.61 -20.62 25.30
C THR A 719 -9.82 -19.25 24.66
N ASN A 720 -8.75 -18.45 24.51
CA ASN A 720 -8.86 -17.16 23.84
C ASN A 720 -9.27 -17.28 22.36
N ARG A 721 -8.80 -18.30 21.67
CA ARG A 721 -9.13 -18.53 20.25
C ARG A 721 -10.56 -19.05 20.08
N GLU A 722 -10.98 -19.95 20.95
CA GLU A 722 -12.39 -20.44 20.97
C GLU A 722 -13.34 -19.28 21.22
N ARG A 723 -13.03 -18.39 22.17
CA ARG A 723 -13.81 -17.16 22.40
C ARG A 723 -13.82 -16.27 21.16
N LYS A 724 -12.67 -16.10 20.47
CA LYS A 724 -12.59 -15.31 19.25
C LYS A 724 -13.44 -15.88 18.11
N LEU A 725 -13.45 -17.22 17.94
CA LEU A 725 -14.30 -17.88 16.95
C LEU A 725 -15.79 -17.64 17.23
N ARG A 726 -16.23 -17.64 18.49
CA ARG A 726 -17.62 -17.32 18.87
C ARG A 726 -17.96 -15.85 18.60
N LEU A 727 -17.08 -14.91 18.92
CA LEU A 727 -17.27 -13.49 18.61
C LEU A 727 -17.38 -13.25 17.09
N ILE A 728 -16.60 -13.97 16.28
CA ILE A 728 -16.72 -13.91 14.82
C ILE A 728 -18.08 -14.44 14.38
N ALA A 729 -18.53 -15.55 14.93
CA ALA A 729 -19.85 -16.12 14.61
C ALA A 729 -20.98 -15.12 14.96
N GLU A 730 -20.92 -14.49 16.13
CA GLU A 730 -21.85 -13.43 16.53
C GLU A 730 -21.83 -12.26 15.54
N GLY A 731 -20.65 -11.82 15.11
CA GLY A 731 -20.49 -10.74 14.12
C GLY A 731 -21.11 -11.11 12.76
N ILE A 732 -20.86 -12.31 12.26
CA ILE A 732 -21.46 -12.80 11.00
C ILE A 732 -22.98 -12.85 11.09
N LEU A 733 -23.53 -13.38 12.19
CA LEU A 733 -24.98 -13.48 12.40
C LEU A 733 -25.62 -12.10 12.56
N ALA A 734 -24.93 -11.16 13.18
CA ALA A 734 -25.38 -9.76 13.32
C ALA A 734 -25.26 -8.92 12.04
N GLY A 735 -24.66 -9.47 10.97
CA GLY A 735 -24.42 -8.74 9.72
C GLY A 735 -23.30 -7.70 9.84
N ASP A 736 -22.37 -7.87 10.77
CA ASP A 736 -21.26 -6.94 10.98
C ASP A 736 -20.09 -7.29 10.05
N PHE A 737 -19.92 -6.49 9.00
CA PHE A 737 -18.90 -6.71 7.98
C PHE A 737 -18.06 -5.46 7.71
N PRO A 738 -17.30 -4.92 8.71
CA PRO A 738 -16.45 -3.76 8.52
C PRO A 738 -15.33 -4.05 7.51
N PRO A 739 -14.90 -3.06 6.73
CA PRO A 739 -13.66 -3.16 5.98
C PRO A 739 -12.46 -3.03 6.94
N GLU A 740 -11.44 -3.88 6.72
CA GLU A 740 -10.14 -3.79 7.42
C GLU A 740 -9.08 -3.28 6.43
N PRO A 741 -8.83 -1.95 6.36
CA PRO A 741 -7.85 -1.40 5.43
C PRO A 741 -6.43 -1.86 5.77
N ASP A 742 -5.74 -2.40 4.78
CA ASP A 742 -4.33 -2.81 4.90
C ASP A 742 -3.57 -2.45 3.62
N GLU A 743 -2.48 -1.71 3.75
CA GLU A 743 -1.67 -1.21 2.63
C GLU A 743 -1.11 -2.32 1.72
N ARG A 744 -0.96 -3.55 2.24
CA ARG A 744 -0.41 -4.69 1.49
C ARG A 744 -1.48 -5.65 1.00
N ALA A 745 -2.53 -5.84 1.78
CA ALA A 745 -3.60 -6.79 1.47
C ALA A 745 -4.64 -6.20 0.52
N CYS A 746 -5.04 -4.92 0.72
CA CYS A 746 -6.06 -4.28 -0.12
C CYS A 746 -5.69 -4.21 -1.61
N PRO A 747 -4.47 -3.83 -2.03
CA PRO A 747 -4.09 -3.84 -3.45
C PRO A 747 -4.17 -5.23 -4.10
N ARG A 748 -4.04 -6.30 -3.30
CA ARG A 748 -4.14 -7.70 -3.75
C ARG A 748 -5.54 -8.29 -3.59
N CYS A 749 -6.46 -7.52 -3.01
CA CYS A 749 -7.82 -8.00 -2.78
C CYS A 749 -8.57 -8.14 -4.12
N PRO A 750 -9.23 -9.29 -4.39
CA PRO A 750 -10.03 -9.45 -5.60
C PRO A 750 -11.18 -8.44 -5.70
N HIS A 751 -11.66 -7.93 -4.56
CA HIS A 751 -12.74 -6.95 -4.47
C HIS A 751 -12.23 -5.50 -4.28
N TYR A 752 -10.98 -5.20 -4.64
CA TYR A 752 -10.39 -3.86 -4.44
C TYR A 752 -11.24 -2.74 -5.02
N VAL A 753 -11.72 -2.90 -6.25
CA VAL A 753 -12.57 -1.90 -6.93
C VAL A 753 -13.96 -1.85 -6.30
N THR A 754 -14.54 -3.00 -5.96
CA THR A 754 -15.90 -3.12 -5.40
C THR A 754 -16.00 -2.59 -3.97
N CYS A 755 -14.90 -2.69 -3.19
CA CYS A 755 -14.89 -2.42 -1.77
C CYS A 755 -15.41 -1.02 -1.43
N GLY A 756 -16.30 -0.96 -0.44
CA GLY A 756 -16.96 0.27 0.03
C GLY A 756 -18.34 -0.01 0.60
N PRO A 757 -19.19 1.00 0.73
CA PRO A 757 -20.59 0.82 1.11
C PRO A 757 -21.31 -0.11 0.11
N VAL A 758 -22.29 -0.87 0.57
CA VAL A 758 -23.12 -1.75 -0.26
C VAL A 758 -24.49 -1.10 -0.53
N PRO A 759 -25.25 -1.58 -1.53
CA PRO A 759 -26.63 -1.15 -1.75
C PRO A 759 -27.51 -1.37 -0.54
N ALA A 760 -28.58 -0.60 -0.41
CA ALA A 760 -29.60 -0.81 0.61
C ALA A 760 -30.40 -2.09 0.33
N GLY A 761 -30.95 -2.70 1.38
CA GLY A 761 -31.77 -3.91 1.32
C GLY A 761 -31.27 -5.03 2.21
N ILE A 762 -31.96 -6.16 2.19
CA ILE A 762 -31.65 -7.35 2.99
C ILE A 762 -31.29 -8.48 2.03
N LEU A 763 -30.06 -8.97 2.12
CA LEU A 763 -29.60 -10.10 1.31
C LEU A 763 -30.15 -11.41 1.86
N ALA A 764 -30.93 -12.15 1.05
CA ALA A 764 -31.26 -13.54 1.34
C ALA A 764 -30.03 -14.41 1.04
N ALA A 765 -29.40 -14.94 2.08
CA ALA A 765 -28.22 -15.79 1.97
C ALA A 765 -28.63 -17.29 2.15
N HIS A 766 -28.37 -18.07 1.09
CA HIS A 766 -28.55 -19.52 1.10
C HIS A 766 -27.34 -20.22 1.73
N ARG A 767 -27.51 -21.49 2.07
CA ARG A 767 -26.40 -22.35 2.52
C ARG A 767 -25.35 -22.46 1.43
N PRO A 768 -24.05 -22.40 1.76
CA PRO A 768 -22.96 -22.53 0.77
C PRO A 768 -22.96 -23.85 -0.01
N ASP A 769 -23.64 -24.88 0.47
CA ASP A 769 -23.62 -26.24 -0.09
C ASP A 769 -24.65 -26.46 -1.24
N GLU A 770 -25.47 -25.46 -1.58
CA GLU A 770 -26.48 -25.56 -2.66
C GLU A 770 -26.11 -24.71 -3.92
N ALA A 771 -24.92 -24.16 -4.03
CA ALA A 771 -24.49 -23.30 -5.15
C ALA A 771 -23.54 -24.02 -6.12
#